data_a5ca7ad5df9a3a7ab7994b82befeaf7c
#
_entry.id   a5ca7ad5df9a3a7ab7994b82befeaf7c
#
_cell.length_a   1.000
_cell.length_b   1.000
_cell.length_c   1.000
_cell.angle_alpha   90.00
_cell.angle_beta   90.00
_cell.angle_gamma   90.00
#
_symmetry.space_group_name_H-M   'P 1'
#
loop_
_entity.id
_entity.type
_entity.pdbx_description
1 polymer ?
#
loop_
_entity_poly.entity_id
_entity_poly.type
_entity_poly.pdbx_seq_one_letter_code
_entity_poly.pdbx_strand_id
1 'polypeptide(L)'
;MRKKTMFLGMLGAGLMWMPTSTILAAQTNNAAMSVQQNQGIKGTVVDATGETLTGAVVKVAGTTTIAVTDLDGRFTLNCRPGATLEVSYMGYKKMTVKAANGMKITMQEDGKALNEVVVTALGIKRDRKALGYGLQEVKGAELTKAKETNVINSLSGKVAGLVVQNTAGGASGSTRVLLRGNTEMVGNNQPLYVVDGVPLDNTNFGSAGESGGYDLGDGISAINPDDIETMTVLKGPAASALYGSRASHGVILITTKKAEKDKISVEYNGSYTVDTQLAKWDDIQEIYGAGYNGELPASSTSGTNASWGPKADDFMFKYFDGKERPFLMHPNNASDFFRTGFTTQNSAILSVNSGKTGMRFSVTDMRNKDILPNTKMSRDNFNLRVNTSAGPVDFDFTANYTHEKVKNRPALGDSKSNVGKNLMTLAGTYDQAWLKHYEDANGNYSNWNGNDQYNKNPYWDLYKNSNTSDKDVFRFTGKAIWNIDKHLKLQGTIGTDINSMNFEDFIAKTTPGTPAGKLTNQIFNNRTFNAEILALYNNSWGDFDVNATVGGNIFKVNNKTTTNVGLNQQMNGIKNIMNYQEQNIRESIYKKQISSLYASASIGYKHTYYLEGTLRGDKSSTLPINNNTYVYPSVSGSLVFSEFIKNKKFINYGKIRASWAKVGSDTDPYLLALNYTTGKYSYSGHTIGMIANSTQPNKDLKPTMTGSYEVGLEMKFLNGRLGLDVTYYNQNSKNQILSLASTTTSGYAYRLINAGEIQNQGVEIALNARPLQIKDFAWDLGVNFSKNTNKVKSLTDGMDYFELAKAYWCGVSVGAKVGENYGAIRGHDFLYNDKGQVVSTQPSATRTSASLLHSM
;
A
#
# COMPACT_ATOMS: atom_id res chain seq x y z
N MET A 1 26.64 21.09 10.54
CA MET A 1 26.71 21.70 9.20
C MET A 1 27.91 21.24 8.36
N ARG A 2 28.37 19.97 8.43
CA ARG A 2 29.54 19.50 7.64
C ARG A 2 29.37 18.10 7.02
N LYS A 3 28.15 17.60 6.84
CA LYS A 3 27.88 16.32 6.18
C LYS A 3 27.07 16.39 4.87
N LYS A 4 26.68 17.59 4.42
CA LYS A 4 25.93 17.77 3.16
C LYS A 4 26.80 17.88 1.89
N THR A 5 28.10 18.09 2.02
CA THR A 5 28.98 18.36 0.88
C THR A 5 29.64 17.12 0.29
N MET A 6 29.55 15.98 0.95
CA MET A 6 30.25 14.77 0.50
C MET A 6 29.44 13.88 -0.48
N PHE A 7 28.13 14.04 -0.55
CA PHE A 7 27.27 13.24 -1.44
C PHE A 7 27.10 13.86 -2.85
N LEU A 8 27.27 15.17 -3.00
CA LEU A 8 27.24 15.83 -4.32
C LEU A 8 28.52 15.57 -5.14
N GLY A 9 29.64 15.25 -4.48
CA GLY A 9 30.91 14.98 -5.15
C GLY A 9 30.99 13.64 -5.91
N MET A 10 30.19 12.64 -5.52
CA MET A 10 30.17 11.34 -6.21
C MET A 10 29.25 11.27 -7.43
N LEU A 11 28.25 12.14 -7.54
CA LEU A 11 27.42 12.25 -8.74
C LEU A 11 28.11 13.06 -9.88
N GLY A 12 29.04 13.93 -9.53
CA GLY A 12 29.78 14.73 -10.51
C GLY A 12 30.92 13.98 -11.23
N ALA A 13 31.48 12.93 -10.60
CA ALA A 13 32.60 12.18 -11.17
C ALA A 13 32.19 11.10 -12.21
N GLY A 14 30.91 10.71 -12.27
CA GLY A 14 30.39 9.76 -13.25
C GLY A 14 30.03 10.35 -14.62
N LEU A 15 29.98 11.66 -14.75
CA LEU A 15 29.58 12.36 -15.98
C LEU A 15 30.74 12.85 -16.86
N MET A 16 31.99 12.65 -16.43
CA MET A 16 33.18 13.20 -17.14
C MET A 16 33.96 12.20 -17.98
N TRP A 17 33.42 11.02 -18.28
CA TRP A 17 34.10 10.10 -19.21
C TRP A 17 33.15 9.67 -20.34
N MET A 18 32.83 10.62 -21.23
CA MET A 18 32.41 10.30 -22.60
C MET A 18 33.45 10.87 -23.57
N PRO A 19 33.96 10.08 -24.51
CA PRO A 19 34.87 10.57 -25.52
C PRO A 19 34.14 11.52 -26.46
N THR A 20 34.68 12.72 -26.63
CA THR A 20 34.25 13.71 -27.60
C THR A 20 34.55 13.19 -29.01
N SER A 21 33.52 12.70 -29.69
CA SER A 21 33.60 12.47 -31.14
C SER A 21 33.42 13.83 -31.84
N THR A 22 34.48 14.27 -32.46
CA THR A 22 34.59 15.45 -33.33
C THR A 22 33.51 15.40 -34.42
N ILE A 23 32.67 16.42 -34.48
CA ILE A 23 31.76 16.69 -35.62
C ILE A 23 32.64 17.30 -36.71
N LEU A 24 32.90 16.52 -37.78
CA LEU A 24 33.51 17.04 -39.00
C LEU A 24 32.39 17.67 -39.84
N ALA A 25 32.45 18.96 -40.02
CA ALA A 25 31.62 19.69 -40.96
C ALA A 25 32.03 19.32 -42.39
N ALA A 26 31.14 18.64 -43.12
CA ALA A 26 31.31 18.41 -44.57
C ALA A 26 30.76 19.60 -45.31
N GLN A 27 31.64 20.28 -46.06
CA GLN A 27 31.28 21.32 -47.02
C GLN A 27 30.48 20.75 -48.16
N THR A 28 29.41 21.41 -48.52
CA THR A 28 28.53 21.16 -49.64
C THR A 28 29.24 21.50 -50.95
N ASN A 29 29.42 20.50 -51.82
CA ASN A 29 29.69 20.74 -53.25
C ASN A 29 28.34 20.68 -53.96
N ASN A 30 27.97 21.81 -54.56
CA ASN A 30 26.84 21.96 -55.49
C ASN A 30 27.18 21.25 -56.80
N ALA A 31 26.51 20.09 -57.04
CA ALA A 31 26.31 19.57 -58.37
C ALA A 31 24.82 19.64 -58.69
N ALA A 32 24.49 20.50 -59.65
CA ALA A 32 23.14 20.60 -60.16
C ALA A 32 22.70 19.28 -60.83
N MET A 33 21.84 18.50 -60.16
CA MET A 33 21.10 17.41 -60.76
C MET A 33 19.64 17.84 -60.95
N SER A 34 19.13 17.69 -62.13
CA SER A 34 17.73 17.97 -62.55
C SER A 34 16.75 17.32 -61.58
N VAL A 35 15.94 18.16 -60.91
CA VAL A 35 14.84 17.73 -60.08
C VAL A 35 13.72 17.23 -60.95
N GLN A 36 13.62 15.92 -61.15
CA GLN A 36 12.41 15.27 -61.55
C GLN A 36 11.42 15.35 -60.36
N GLN A 37 10.34 16.15 -60.49
CA GLN A 37 9.31 16.26 -59.45
C GLN A 37 8.72 14.87 -59.16
N ASN A 38 9.12 14.24 -58.09
CA ASN A 38 8.48 13.05 -57.54
C ASN A 38 7.11 13.46 -57.00
N GLN A 39 6.03 13.23 -57.74
CA GLN A 39 4.67 13.37 -57.25
C GLN A 39 4.48 12.40 -56.05
N GLY A 40 4.25 12.93 -54.88
CA GLY A 40 4.03 12.10 -53.68
C GLY A 40 2.85 11.16 -53.84
N ILE A 41 3.01 9.89 -53.53
CA ILE A 41 1.92 8.88 -53.54
C ILE A 41 0.93 9.25 -52.43
N LYS A 42 -0.34 9.43 -52.82
CA LYS A 42 -1.45 9.69 -51.90
C LYS A 42 -2.28 8.42 -51.71
N GLY A 43 -2.76 8.18 -50.51
CA GLY A 43 -3.63 7.05 -50.19
C GLY A 43 -4.43 7.28 -48.91
N THR A 44 -5.33 6.34 -48.62
CA THR A 44 -6.15 6.33 -47.40
C THR A 44 -6.04 4.98 -46.72
N VAL A 45 -5.91 4.98 -45.39
CA VAL A 45 -5.89 3.77 -44.60
C VAL A 45 -7.22 3.66 -43.87
N VAL A 46 -7.87 2.51 -44.00
CA VAL A 46 -9.18 2.21 -43.37
C VAL A 46 -9.11 0.84 -42.68
N ASP A 47 -10.08 0.58 -41.83
CA ASP A 47 -10.32 -0.75 -41.27
C ASP A 47 -11.18 -1.64 -42.19
N ALA A 48 -11.49 -2.86 -41.74
CA ALA A 48 -12.32 -3.83 -42.44
C ALA A 48 -13.80 -3.36 -42.61
N THR A 49 -14.26 -2.39 -41.80
CA THR A 49 -15.60 -1.79 -41.87
C THR A 49 -15.64 -0.57 -42.79
N GLY A 50 -14.47 -0.10 -43.21
CA GLY A 50 -14.29 1.08 -44.04
C GLY A 50 -14.13 2.39 -43.28
N GLU A 51 -14.01 2.32 -41.93
CA GLU A 51 -13.70 3.45 -41.07
C GLU A 51 -12.25 3.89 -41.25
N THR A 52 -12.00 5.21 -41.27
CA THR A 52 -10.66 5.76 -41.50
C THR A 52 -9.75 5.62 -40.26
N LEU A 53 -8.52 5.17 -40.46
CA LEU A 53 -7.56 4.99 -39.40
C LEU A 53 -6.62 6.20 -39.30
N THR A 54 -6.86 7.07 -38.30
CA THR A 54 -6.04 8.25 -38.00
C THR A 54 -4.80 7.84 -37.26
N GLY A 55 -3.60 8.32 -37.62
CA GLY A 55 -2.35 8.01 -36.95
C GLY A 55 -1.71 6.68 -37.38
N ALA A 56 -2.19 6.04 -38.44
CA ALA A 56 -1.54 4.87 -39.03
C ALA A 56 -0.21 5.27 -39.69
N VAL A 57 0.83 4.51 -39.42
CA VAL A 57 2.17 4.74 -39.95
C VAL A 57 2.35 3.99 -41.25
N VAL A 58 2.66 4.72 -42.30
CA VAL A 58 2.98 4.19 -43.65
C VAL A 58 4.45 4.47 -43.93
N LYS A 59 5.27 3.42 -44.06
CA LYS A 59 6.73 3.49 -44.23
C LYS A 59 7.14 2.81 -45.53
N VAL A 60 8.08 3.39 -46.26
CA VAL A 60 8.73 2.69 -47.39
C VAL A 60 9.70 1.67 -46.84
N ALA A 61 9.49 0.39 -47.17
CA ALA A 61 10.30 -0.72 -46.69
C ALA A 61 11.80 -0.51 -47.00
N GLY A 62 12.65 -0.71 -45.99
CA GLY A 62 14.11 -0.54 -46.09
C GLY A 62 14.60 0.90 -46.09
N THR A 63 13.71 1.91 -45.88
CA THR A 63 14.09 3.34 -45.84
C THR A 63 13.62 4.02 -44.56
N THR A 64 14.02 5.29 -44.38
CA THR A 64 13.55 6.15 -43.28
C THR A 64 12.33 6.98 -43.67
N THR A 65 11.81 6.86 -44.91
CA THR A 65 10.69 7.64 -45.41
C THR A 65 9.37 7.14 -44.80
N ILE A 66 8.71 8.01 -44.02
CA ILE A 66 7.50 7.69 -43.23
C ILE A 66 6.45 8.78 -43.48
N ALA A 67 5.18 8.38 -43.54
CA ALA A 67 4.03 9.26 -43.42
C ALA A 67 3.09 8.72 -42.34
N VAL A 68 2.38 9.61 -41.67
CA VAL A 68 1.33 9.28 -40.69
C VAL A 68 0.00 9.76 -41.25
N THR A 69 -1.05 8.96 -41.16
CA THR A 69 -2.38 9.32 -41.66
C THR A 69 -3.00 10.44 -40.82
N ASP A 70 -3.67 11.38 -41.54
CA ASP A 70 -4.45 12.47 -40.93
C ASP A 70 -5.81 11.98 -40.37
N LEU A 71 -6.64 12.91 -39.92
CA LEU A 71 -7.98 12.65 -39.37
C LEU A 71 -8.92 11.92 -40.33
N ASP A 72 -8.73 12.07 -41.63
CA ASP A 72 -9.50 11.38 -42.69
C ASP A 72 -8.80 10.07 -43.13
N GLY A 73 -7.81 9.61 -42.38
CA GLY A 73 -7.02 8.41 -42.72
C GLY A 73 -6.12 8.58 -43.94
N ARG A 74 -5.93 9.82 -44.45
CA ARG A 74 -5.16 10.09 -45.67
C ARG A 74 -3.67 10.26 -45.33
N PHE A 75 -2.84 9.81 -46.25
CA PHE A 75 -1.38 10.03 -46.17
C PHE A 75 -0.84 10.51 -47.52
N THR A 76 0.29 11.21 -47.48
CA THR A 76 1.08 11.56 -48.65
C THR A 76 2.50 11.13 -48.37
N LEU A 77 3.05 10.27 -49.22
CA LEU A 77 4.38 9.66 -49.01
C LEU A 77 5.22 9.84 -50.27
N ASN A 78 6.44 10.34 -50.10
CA ASN A 78 7.36 10.60 -51.23
C ASN A 78 8.09 9.31 -51.58
N CYS A 79 7.55 8.53 -52.50
CA CYS A 79 8.14 7.29 -52.99
C CYS A 79 7.76 7.02 -54.46
N ARG A 80 8.50 6.07 -55.08
CA ARG A 80 8.20 5.65 -56.45
C ARG A 80 6.95 4.76 -56.47
N PRO A 81 6.07 4.86 -57.49
CA PRO A 81 5.02 3.88 -57.74
C PRO A 81 5.61 2.46 -57.77
N GLY A 82 4.94 1.48 -57.15
CA GLY A 82 5.43 0.11 -57.03
C GLY A 82 6.38 -0.16 -55.85
N ALA A 83 6.83 0.88 -55.10
CA ALA A 83 7.62 0.67 -53.88
C ALA A 83 6.82 -0.14 -52.86
N THR A 84 7.52 -0.93 -52.04
CA THR A 84 6.87 -1.72 -50.99
C THR A 84 6.65 -0.81 -49.80
N LEU A 85 5.39 -0.65 -49.38
CA LEU A 85 5.00 0.09 -48.19
C LEU A 85 4.71 -0.90 -47.05
N GLU A 86 5.24 -0.62 -45.87
CA GLU A 86 4.86 -1.25 -44.60
C GLU A 86 3.88 -0.35 -43.90
N VAL A 87 2.67 -0.85 -43.64
CA VAL A 87 1.62 -0.13 -42.91
C VAL A 87 1.42 -0.77 -41.56
N SER A 88 1.46 0.05 -40.52
CA SER A 88 1.25 -0.38 -39.13
C SER A 88 0.36 0.59 -38.39
N TYR A 89 -0.56 0.06 -37.61
CA TYR A 89 -1.43 0.79 -36.70
C TYR A 89 -1.65 -0.03 -35.43
N MET A 90 -1.82 0.65 -34.30
CA MET A 90 -2.01 -0.04 -33.01
C MET A 90 -3.32 -0.83 -33.03
N GLY A 91 -3.26 -2.13 -32.74
CA GLY A 91 -4.43 -3.02 -32.76
C GLY A 91 -4.71 -3.65 -34.15
N TYR A 92 -3.89 -3.40 -35.18
CA TYR A 92 -4.05 -3.96 -36.52
C TYR A 92 -2.82 -4.75 -36.96
N LYS A 93 -3.04 -5.78 -37.79
CA LYS A 93 -1.94 -6.56 -38.38
C LYS A 93 -1.09 -5.69 -39.27
N LYS A 94 0.23 -5.69 -39.00
CA LYS A 94 1.20 -5.05 -39.89
C LYS A 94 1.08 -5.68 -41.28
N MET A 95 0.92 -4.87 -42.32
CA MET A 95 0.78 -5.35 -43.67
C MET A 95 1.73 -4.66 -44.62
N THR A 96 2.00 -5.32 -45.74
CA THR A 96 2.83 -4.82 -46.84
C THR A 96 2.00 -4.67 -48.09
N VAL A 97 2.06 -3.50 -48.75
CA VAL A 97 1.36 -3.21 -49.99
C VAL A 97 2.26 -2.52 -50.99
N LYS A 98 1.92 -2.58 -52.27
CA LYS A 98 2.65 -1.86 -53.29
C LYS A 98 2.08 -0.44 -53.45
N ALA A 99 2.97 0.56 -53.48
CA ALA A 99 2.62 1.96 -53.61
C ALA A 99 1.91 2.27 -54.92
N ALA A 100 0.69 2.78 -54.86
CA ALA A 100 -0.08 3.27 -55.98
C ALA A 100 -0.79 4.58 -55.60
N ASN A 101 -0.90 5.53 -56.51
CA ASN A 101 -1.57 6.79 -56.19
C ASN A 101 -3.06 6.59 -56.05
N GLY A 102 -3.68 7.20 -55.02
CA GLY A 102 -5.12 7.07 -54.73
C GLY A 102 -5.48 5.72 -54.07
N MET A 103 -4.50 4.95 -53.58
CA MET A 103 -4.76 3.64 -53.01
C MET A 103 -5.57 3.72 -51.70
N LYS A 104 -6.50 2.75 -51.54
CA LYS A 104 -7.20 2.49 -50.28
C LYS A 104 -6.59 1.26 -49.63
N ILE A 105 -6.00 1.41 -48.44
CA ILE A 105 -5.36 0.33 -47.70
C ILE A 105 -6.33 -0.10 -46.62
N THR A 106 -6.83 -1.34 -46.71
CA THR A 106 -7.70 -1.90 -45.64
C THR A 106 -6.89 -2.75 -44.71
N MET A 107 -6.74 -2.28 -43.44
CA MET A 107 -6.08 -3.00 -42.42
C MET A 107 -7.01 -4.00 -41.72
N GLN A 108 -6.51 -5.16 -41.43
CA GLN A 108 -7.23 -6.16 -40.63
C GLN A 108 -6.85 -5.98 -39.15
N GLU A 109 -7.85 -6.00 -38.29
CA GLU A 109 -7.58 -6.02 -36.84
C GLU A 109 -6.66 -7.19 -36.49
N ASP A 110 -5.64 -6.89 -35.70
CA ASP A 110 -4.78 -7.94 -35.20
C ASP A 110 -5.52 -8.66 -34.07
N GLY A 111 -6.10 -9.83 -34.38
CA GLY A 111 -6.70 -10.71 -33.35
C GLY A 111 -5.70 -11.17 -32.28
N LYS A 112 -4.41 -10.73 -32.37
CA LYS A 112 -3.42 -10.86 -31.29
C LYS A 112 -3.64 -9.90 -30.11
N ALA A 113 -4.61 -8.99 -30.13
CA ALA A 113 -5.08 -8.33 -28.91
C ALA A 113 -5.60 -9.31 -27.83
N LEU A 114 -5.70 -10.60 -28.17
CA LEU A 114 -6.02 -11.71 -27.27
C LEU A 114 -4.80 -12.26 -26.49
N ASN A 115 -3.56 -11.89 -26.84
CA ASN A 115 -2.34 -12.30 -26.13
C ASN A 115 -1.90 -11.19 -25.17
N GLU A 116 -2.77 -10.83 -24.23
CA GLU A 116 -2.42 -9.94 -23.13
C GLU A 116 -1.34 -10.63 -22.27
N VAL A 117 -0.14 -10.07 -22.27
CA VAL A 117 0.98 -10.55 -21.45
C VAL A 117 0.96 -9.80 -20.14
N VAL A 118 0.89 -10.52 -19.05
CA VAL A 118 0.88 -9.97 -17.68
C VAL A 118 2.13 -10.36 -16.92
N VAL A 119 2.54 -9.54 -16.00
CA VAL A 119 3.61 -9.86 -15.05
C VAL A 119 3.02 -10.73 -13.93
N THR A 120 3.58 -11.92 -13.77
CA THR A 120 3.18 -12.88 -12.73
C THR A 120 4.24 -12.97 -11.63
N ALA A 121 4.14 -13.98 -10.77
CA ALA A 121 5.10 -14.20 -9.71
C ALA A 121 6.55 -14.23 -10.23
N LEU A 122 7.50 -13.76 -9.41
CA LEU A 122 8.94 -13.64 -9.69
C LEU A 122 9.27 -12.68 -10.85
N GLY A 123 8.31 -11.82 -11.26
CA GLY A 123 8.49 -10.89 -12.38
C GLY A 123 8.48 -11.57 -13.76
N ILE A 124 8.00 -12.81 -13.86
CA ILE A 124 7.93 -13.57 -15.10
C ILE A 124 6.74 -13.08 -15.93
N LYS A 125 6.98 -12.76 -17.21
CA LYS A 125 5.92 -12.41 -18.15
C LYS A 125 5.26 -13.68 -18.67
N ARG A 126 3.92 -13.75 -18.61
CA ARG A 126 3.13 -14.90 -19.11
C ARG A 126 1.89 -14.42 -19.85
N ASP A 127 1.43 -15.21 -20.78
CA ASP A 127 0.15 -14.98 -21.45
C ASP A 127 -1.00 -15.13 -20.42
N ARG A 128 -1.87 -14.15 -20.33
CA ARG A 128 -3.04 -14.15 -19.43
C ARG A 128 -3.93 -15.38 -19.64
N LYS A 129 -4.05 -15.84 -20.89
CA LYS A 129 -4.83 -17.05 -21.23
C LYS A 129 -4.31 -18.31 -20.55
N ALA A 130 -3.00 -18.42 -20.31
CA ALA A 130 -2.36 -19.59 -19.70
C ALA A 130 -2.53 -19.67 -18.18
N LEU A 131 -2.99 -18.59 -17.52
CA LEU A 131 -3.08 -18.54 -16.07
C LEU A 131 -4.35 -19.23 -15.56
N GLY A 132 -4.18 -20.20 -14.66
CA GLY A 132 -5.26 -20.94 -14.01
C GLY A 132 -5.80 -20.28 -12.72
N TYR A 133 -5.37 -19.08 -12.40
CA TYR A 133 -5.78 -18.31 -11.21
C TYR A 133 -6.18 -16.89 -11.56
N GLY A 134 -6.88 -16.21 -10.62
CA GLY A 134 -7.34 -14.83 -10.79
C GLY A 134 -6.24 -13.82 -10.51
N LEU A 135 -6.10 -12.85 -11.41
CA LEU A 135 -5.31 -11.63 -11.21
C LEU A 135 -6.03 -10.42 -11.76
N GLN A 136 -5.72 -9.26 -11.22
CA GLN A 136 -6.21 -8.00 -11.76
C GLN A 136 -5.07 -7.00 -11.88
N GLU A 137 -4.94 -6.35 -13.03
CA GLU A 137 -3.91 -5.38 -13.32
C GLU A 137 -4.49 -3.97 -13.41
N VAL A 138 -3.82 -3.00 -12.80
CA VAL A 138 -4.12 -1.57 -12.88
C VAL A 138 -2.91 -0.88 -13.51
N LYS A 139 -3.13 -0.14 -14.58
CA LYS A 139 -2.08 0.59 -15.30
C LYS A 139 -1.66 1.84 -14.54
N GLY A 140 -0.37 2.18 -14.59
CA GLY A 140 0.17 3.37 -13.93
C GLY A 140 -0.53 4.68 -14.34
N ALA A 141 -0.96 4.80 -15.60
CA ALA A 141 -1.73 5.95 -16.07
C ALA A 141 -3.05 6.16 -15.32
N GLU A 142 -3.66 5.09 -14.78
CA GLU A 142 -4.88 5.21 -13.97
C GLU A 142 -4.60 5.59 -12.52
N LEU A 143 -3.38 5.32 -12.03
CA LEU A 143 -2.94 5.70 -10.69
C LEU A 143 -2.56 7.18 -10.62
N THR A 144 -2.15 7.76 -11.75
CA THR A 144 -1.68 9.15 -11.83
C THR A 144 -2.77 10.15 -12.19
N LYS A 145 -3.98 9.72 -12.56
CA LYS A 145 -5.12 10.61 -12.85
C LYS A 145 -5.56 11.41 -11.61
N ALA A 146 -5.58 10.76 -10.43
CA ALA A 146 -5.82 11.39 -9.15
C ALA A 146 -4.74 10.87 -8.20
N LYS A 147 -3.67 11.65 -8.03
CA LYS A 147 -2.50 11.24 -7.25
C LYS A 147 -2.82 11.28 -5.75
N GLU A 148 -2.54 10.17 -5.10
CA GLU A 148 -2.64 10.02 -3.65
C GLU A 148 -1.26 10.17 -2.99
N THR A 149 -1.22 10.61 -1.74
CA THR A 149 0.01 10.73 -0.95
C THR A 149 0.63 9.36 -0.65
N ASN A 150 -0.21 8.32 -0.52
CA ASN A 150 0.19 6.92 -0.53
C ASN A 150 -0.43 6.25 -1.77
N VAL A 151 0.41 5.76 -2.68
CA VAL A 151 -0.02 5.22 -3.98
C VAL A 151 -1.01 4.05 -3.88
N ILE A 152 -0.98 3.30 -2.78
CA ILE A 152 -1.91 2.16 -2.57
C ILE A 152 -3.36 2.63 -2.44
N ASN A 153 -3.60 3.85 -1.94
CA ASN A 153 -4.94 4.41 -1.84
C ASN A 153 -5.62 4.52 -3.22
N SER A 154 -4.83 4.73 -4.27
CA SER A 154 -5.32 4.77 -5.66
C SER A 154 -5.93 3.45 -6.14
N LEU A 155 -5.70 2.32 -5.46
CA LEU A 155 -6.31 1.03 -5.79
C LEU A 155 -7.73 0.86 -5.23
N SER A 156 -8.18 1.75 -4.36
CA SER A 156 -9.54 1.71 -3.79
C SER A 156 -10.58 1.71 -4.91
N GLY A 157 -11.52 0.75 -4.87
CA GLY A 157 -12.56 0.59 -5.89
C GLY A 157 -12.10 0.05 -7.25
N LYS A 158 -10.79 -0.08 -7.53
CA LYS A 158 -10.26 -0.55 -8.82
C LYS A 158 -10.04 -2.05 -8.89
N VAL A 159 -9.99 -2.75 -7.77
CA VAL A 159 -9.72 -4.18 -7.69
C VAL A 159 -10.80 -4.88 -6.86
N ALA A 160 -11.49 -5.85 -7.47
CA ALA A 160 -12.50 -6.63 -6.76
C ALA A 160 -11.85 -7.48 -5.65
N GLY A 161 -12.43 -7.52 -4.44
CA GLY A 161 -11.91 -8.26 -3.30
C GLY A 161 -10.76 -7.58 -2.54
N LEU A 162 -10.39 -6.36 -2.96
CA LEU A 162 -9.39 -5.54 -2.28
C LEU A 162 -10.10 -4.48 -1.42
N VAL A 163 -9.80 -4.46 -0.14
CA VAL A 163 -10.22 -3.41 0.80
C VAL A 163 -9.01 -2.56 1.13
N VAL A 164 -9.13 -1.25 0.91
CA VAL A 164 -8.09 -0.25 1.20
C VAL A 164 -8.65 0.72 2.23
N GLN A 165 -7.99 0.82 3.38
CA GLN A 165 -8.39 1.69 4.48
C GLN A 165 -7.23 2.58 4.90
N ASN A 166 -7.44 3.87 4.79
CA ASN A 166 -6.50 4.88 5.30
C ASN A 166 -6.65 4.99 6.81
N THR A 167 -5.55 5.24 7.50
CA THR A 167 -5.58 5.64 8.91
C THR A 167 -5.88 7.13 9.03
N ALA A 168 -6.28 7.58 10.22
CA ALA A 168 -6.43 8.99 10.53
C ALA A 168 -5.08 9.73 10.72
N GLY A 169 -3.96 9.10 10.32
CA GLY A 169 -2.59 9.63 10.44
C GLY A 169 -2.25 10.80 9.50
N GLY A 170 -3.24 11.34 8.76
CA GLY A 170 -3.05 12.44 7.80
C GLY A 170 -2.31 12.00 6.54
N ALA A 171 -1.72 12.95 5.83
CA ALA A 171 -1.05 12.73 4.54
C ALA A 171 0.12 11.74 4.59
N SER A 172 0.72 11.52 5.76
CA SER A 172 1.83 10.59 6.00
C SER A 172 1.40 9.31 6.71
N GLY A 173 0.09 9.08 6.86
CA GLY A 173 -0.47 7.89 7.49
C GLY A 173 -0.22 6.63 6.67
N SER A 174 -0.22 5.49 7.37
CA SER A 174 -0.17 4.18 6.75
C SER A 174 -1.51 3.81 6.13
N THR A 175 -1.47 2.83 5.21
CA THR A 175 -2.67 2.28 4.58
C THR A 175 -2.77 0.80 4.88
N ARG A 176 -3.90 0.38 5.45
CA ARG A 176 -4.21 -1.03 5.62
C ARG A 176 -4.86 -1.58 4.37
N VAL A 177 -4.30 -2.68 3.87
CA VAL A 177 -4.81 -3.37 2.68
C VAL A 177 -5.16 -4.81 3.06
N LEU A 178 -6.35 -5.24 2.68
CA LEU A 178 -6.80 -6.61 2.86
C LEU A 178 -7.26 -7.19 1.52
N LEU A 179 -6.84 -8.42 1.24
CA LEU A 179 -7.28 -9.22 0.11
C LEU A 179 -8.12 -10.40 0.62
N ARG A 180 -9.43 -10.42 0.25
CA ARG A 180 -10.33 -11.52 0.63
C ARG A 180 -10.48 -11.73 2.15
N GLY A 181 -10.36 -10.65 2.94
CA GLY A 181 -10.52 -10.67 4.41
C GLY A 181 -9.29 -11.13 5.18
N ASN A 182 -9.46 -11.32 6.49
CA ASN A 182 -8.40 -11.76 7.38
C ASN A 182 -8.22 -13.28 7.28
N THR A 183 -6.99 -13.75 7.11
CA THR A 183 -6.64 -15.18 7.07
C THR A 183 -5.95 -15.63 8.36
N GLU A 184 -5.46 -14.69 9.16
CA GLU A 184 -4.92 -14.93 10.49
C GLU A 184 -5.74 -14.17 11.54
N MET A 185 -5.96 -14.80 12.71
CA MET A 185 -6.69 -14.18 13.82
C MET A 185 -5.87 -13.08 14.48
N VAL A 186 -4.56 -13.26 14.55
CA VAL A 186 -3.61 -12.31 15.15
C VAL A 186 -2.45 -12.14 14.17
N GLY A 187 -1.91 -10.93 14.05
CA GLY A 187 -0.78 -10.64 13.20
C GLY A 187 -1.11 -9.76 12.01
N ASN A 188 -0.19 -9.73 11.05
CA ASN A 188 -0.30 -8.88 9.87
C ASN A 188 -1.01 -9.62 8.73
N ASN A 189 -2.21 -9.20 8.39
CA ASN A 189 -3.02 -9.74 7.28
C ASN A 189 -2.84 -8.99 5.95
N GLN A 190 -1.84 -8.12 5.84
CA GLN A 190 -1.61 -7.34 4.62
C GLN A 190 -0.89 -8.16 3.53
N PRO A 191 -1.14 -7.88 2.24
CA PRO A 191 -0.46 -8.53 1.14
C PRO A 191 1.03 -8.18 1.10
N LEU A 192 1.82 -9.06 0.50
CA LEU A 192 3.21 -8.79 0.19
C LEU A 192 3.30 -7.78 -0.97
N TYR A 193 4.07 -6.71 -0.80
CA TYR A 193 4.43 -5.82 -1.89
C TYR A 193 5.73 -6.26 -2.52
N VAL A 194 5.78 -6.27 -3.86
CA VAL A 194 6.96 -6.67 -4.62
C VAL A 194 7.22 -5.63 -5.71
N VAL A 195 8.40 -5.03 -5.72
CA VAL A 195 8.79 -4.01 -6.70
C VAL A 195 9.86 -4.58 -7.61
N ASP A 196 9.60 -4.63 -8.92
CA ASP A 196 10.48 -5.19 -9.96
C ASP A 196 11.03 -6.59 -9.64
N GLY A 197 10.22 -7.40 -8.92
CA GLY A 197 10.55 -8.77 -8.51
C GLY A 197 11.19 -8.89 -7.13
N VAL A 198 11.50 -7.79 -6.44
CA VAL A 198 12.09 -7.80 -5.09
C VAL A 198 11.01 -7.44 -4.05
N PRO A 199 10.82 -8.28 -3.00
CA PRO A 199 9.93 -7.97 -1.90
C PRO A 199 10.31 -6.69 -1.18
N LEU A 200 9.34 -5.82 -0.96
CA LEU A 200 9.46 -4.54 -0.28
C LEU A 200 9.23 -4.72 1.22
N ASP A 201 10.01 -4.02 2.03
CA ASP A 201 9.72 -3.86 3.46
C ASP A 201 8.60 -2.84 3.66
N ASN A 202 7.41 -3.34 3.97
CA ASN A 202 6.24 -2.50 4.31
C ASN A 202 5.99 -2.44 5.82
N THR A 203 7.01 -2.64 6.64
CA THR A 203 6.90 -2.54 8.10
C THR A 203 6.37 -1.16 8.48
N ASN A 204 5.31 -1.13 9.28
CA ASN A 204 4.86 0.09 9.95
C ASN A 204 5.84 0.39 11.10
N PHE A 205 6.39 1.61 11.13
CA PHE A 205 7.35 2.04 12.15
C PHE A 205 6.71 2.27 13.53
N GLY A 206 5.40 2.47 13.59
CA GLY A 206 4.62 2.61 14.81
C GLY A 206 3.16 2.86 14.49
N SER A 207 2.29 2.19 15.22
CA SER A 207 0.83 2.35 15.14
C SER A 207 0.30 2.87 16.47
N ALA A 208 -0.78 3.63 16.42
CA ALA A 208 -1.54 3.95 17.62
C ALA A 208 -2.23 2.70 18.15
N GLY A 209 -2.17 2.49 19.46
CA GLY A 209 -2.94 1.48 20.17
C GLY A 209 -4.24 2.05 20.75
N GLU A 210 -4.93 1.28 21.59
CA GLU A 210 -6.15 1.73 22.30
C GLU A 210 -5.90 2.99 23.12
N SER A 211 -4.80 3.01 23.89
CA SER A 211 -4.40 4.15 24.73
C SER A 211 -3.80 5.32 23.93
N GLY A 212 -3.82 5.27 22.60
CA GLY A 212 -3.31 6.30 21.72
C GLY A 212 -1.92 6.02 21.15
N GLY A 213 -1.34 7.03 20.53
CA GLY A 213 -0.04 6.97 19.84
C GLY A 213 -0.09 7.69 18.50
N TYR A 214 0.95 7.47 17.70
CA TYR A 214 1.09 8.04 16.36
C TYR A 214 1.20 6.95 15.31
N ASP A 215 0.62 7.17 14.16
CA ASP A 215 0.89 6.37 12.97
C ASP A 215 2.14 6.94 12.29
N LEU A 216 3.23 6.17 12.29
CA LEU A 216 4.51 6.60 11.75
C LEU A 216 4.69 6.27 10.26
N GLY A 217 3.63 5.78 9.60
CA GLY A 217 3.60 5.47 8.18
C GLY A 217 4.17 4.10 7.84
N ASP A 218 4.15 3.76 6.56
CA ASP A 218 4.55 2.49 5.99
C ASP A 218 5.66 2.63 4.93
N GLY A 219 6.17 1.50 4.42
CA GLY A 219 7.23 1.48 3.41
C GLY A 219 6.75 1.75 1.99
N ILE A 220 5.49 1.39 1.66
CA ILE A 220 4.93 1.54 0.32
C ILE A 220 4.68 3.01 -0.06
N SER A 221 4.45 3.86 0.93
CA SER A 221 4.27 5.31 0.74
C SER A 221 5.47 6.00 0.10
N ALA A 222 6.67 5.38 0.16
CA ALA A 222 7.89 5.93 -0.46
C ALA A 222 7.93 5.76 -2.00
N ILE A 223 6.98 5.04 -2.61
CA ILE A 223 6.94 4.84 -4.07
C ILE A 223 6.23 5.98 -4.76
N ASN A 224 6.90 6.57 -5.77
CA ASN A 224 6.30 7.59 -6.62
C ASN A 224 5.37 6.96 -7.67
N PRO A 225 4.07 7.34 -7.74
CA PRO A 225 3.13 6.83 -8.73
C PRO A 225 3.54 7.10 -10.19
N ASP A 226 4.28 8.19 -10.48
CA ASP A 226 4.72 8.52 -11.83
C ASP A 226 5.74 7.52 -12.40
N ASP A 227 6.42 6.76 -11.54
CA ASP A 227 7.40 5.74 -11.94
C ASP A 227 6.77 4.36 -12.15
N ILE A 228 5.48 4.19 -11.88
CA ILE A 228 4.79 2.90 -12.00
C ILE A 228 4.28 2.70 -13.43
N GLU A 229 4.60 1.55 -14.00
CA GLU A 229 4.04 1.07 -15.27
C GLU A 229 2.73 0.31 -15.02
N THR A 230 2.75 -0.67 -14.11
CA THR A 230 1.57 -1.46 -13.73
C THR A 230 1.61 -1.88 -12.26
N MET A 231 0.42 -2.05 -11.67
CA MET A 231 0.21 -2.78 -10.42
C MET A 231 -0.64 -4.02 -10.70
N THR A 232 -0.09 -5.20 -10.44
CA THR A 232 -0.80 -6.47 -10.60
C THR A 232 -1.10 -7.08 -9.24
N VAL A 233 -2.38 -7.33 -8.97
CA VAL A 233 -2.85 -7.93 -7.71
C VAL A 233 -3.06 -9.43 -7.91
N LEU A 234 -2.26 -10.23 -7.21
CA LEU A 234 -2.34 -11.68 -7.14
C LEU A 234 -3.16 -12.05 -5.89
N LYS A 235 -4.39 -12.51 -6.09
CA LYS A 235 -5.39 -12.54 -5.03
C LYS A 235 -5.39 -13.81 -4.19
N GLY A 236 -5.05 -14.95 -4.75
CA GLY A 236 -5.15 -16.24 -4.08
C GLY A 236 -3.81 -16.91 -3.82
N PRO A 237 -3.75 -17.92 -2.92
CA PRO A 237 -2.56 -18.69 -2.65
C PRO A 237 -1.91 -19.33 -3.89
N ALA A 238 -2.69 -19.76 -4.88
CA ALA A 238 -2.16 -20.32 -6.13
C ALA A 238 -1.34 -19.30 -6.93
N ALA A 239 -1.83 -18.05 -7.00
CA ALA A 239 -1.16 -16.96 -7.69
C ALA A 239 0.11 -16.50 -6.95
N SER A 240 0.16 -16.66 -5.64
CA SER A 240 1.23 -16.17 -4.76
C SER A 240 2.20 -17.24 -4.28
N ALA A 241 1.94 -18.51 -4.56
CA ALA A 241 2.70 -19.68 -4.06
C ALA A 241 4.22 -19.56 -4.28
N LEU A 242 4.65 -18.99 -5.41
CA LEU A 242 6.07 -18.81 -5.71
C LEU A 242 6.77 -17.76 -4.84
N TYR A 243 6.02 -16.85 -4.16
CA TYR A 243 6.59 -15.93 -3.18
C TYR A 243 6.65 -16.47 -1.75
N GLY A 244 6.05 -17.63 -1.52
CA GLY A 244 6.14 -18.39 -0.28
C GLY A 244 5.31 -17.85 0.87
N SER A 245 5.77 -18.13 2.09
CA SER A 245 5.07 -17.82 3.34
C SER A 245 4.69 -16.35 3.51
N ARG A 246 5.48 -15.44 2.97
CA ARG A 246 5.20 -13.99 3.00
C ARG A 246 3.99 -13.58 2.17
N ALA A 247 3.55 -14.43 1.25
CA ALA A 247 2.48 -14.17 0.30
C ALA A 247 1.17 -14.90 0.66
N SER A 248 1.04 -15.40 1.88
CA SER A 248 -0.17 -16.07 2.39
C SER A 248 -1.43 -15.19 2.28
N HIS A 249 -1.26 -13.87 2.34
CA HIS A 249 -2.34 -12.88 2.24
C HIS A 249 -2.45 -12.24 0.85
N GLY A 250 -1.86 -12.86 -0.18
CA GLY A 250 -1.78 -12.33 -1.55
C GLY A 250 -0.56 -11.46 -1.81
N VAL A 251 -0.43 -10.97 -3.04
CA VAL A 251 0.72 -10.16 -3.47
C VAL A 251 0.26 -8.99 -4.34
N ILE A 252 0.86 -7.83 -4.15
CA ILE A 252 0.75 -6.68 -5.04
C ILE A 252 2.10 -6.49 -5.73
N LEU A 253 2.14 -6.81 -7.02
CA LEU A 253 3.32 -6.63 -7.86
C LEU A 253 3.32 -5.23 -8.45
N ILE A 254 4.41 -4.51 -8.28
CA ILE A 254 4.63 -3.18 -8.82
C ILE A 254 5.74 -3.27 -9.86
N THR A 255 5.42 -2.97 -11.10
CA THR A 255 6.41 -2.87 -12.17
C THR A 255 6.68 -1.40 -12.43
N THR A 256 7.95 -0.99 -12.41
CA THR A 256 8.32 0.39 -12.71
C THR A 256 8.60 0.60 -14.19
N LYS A 257 8.40 1.84 -14.67
CA LYS A 257 8.59 2.23 -16.07
C LYS A 257 10.07 2.10 -16.49
N LYS A 258 10.28 1.69 -17.74
CA LYS A 258 11.58 1.70 -18.42
C LYS A 258 11.64 2.82 -19.45
N ALA A 259 12.84 3.19 -19.90
CA ALA A 259 13.00 4.08 -21.03
C ALA A 259 12.51 3.41 -22.33
N GLU A 260 11.66 4.10 -23.11
CA GLU A 260 11.17 3.60 -24.39
C GLU A 260 12.31 3.48 -25.40
N LYS A 261 12.29 2.40 -26.19
CA LYS A 261 13.36 2.09 -27.14
C LYS A 261 13.56 3.22 -28.18
N ASP A 262 14.83 3.54 -28.46
CA ASP A 262 15.28 4.51 -29.46
C ASP A 262 14.61 5.89 -29.31
N LYS A 263 14.38 6.34 -28.05
CA LYS A 263 13.70 7.59 -27.75
C LYS A 263 14.42 8.36 -26.63
N ILE A 264 14.46 9.67 -26.78
CA ILE A 264 14.79 10.63 -25.73
C ILE A 264 13.50 11.38 -25.40
N SER A 265 13.12 11.42 -24.14
CA SER A 265 11.93 12.16 -23.69
C SER A 265 12.17 12.84 -22.36
N VAL A 266 11.62 14.04 -22.25
CA VAL A 266 11.49 14.78 -21.02
C VAL A 266 10.01 14.89 -20.72
N GLU A 267 9.61 14.54 -19.50
CA GLU A 267 8.22 14.56 -19.05
C GLU A 267 8.14 15.34 -17.75
N TYR A 268 7.16 16.19 -17.61
CA TYR A 268 6.83 16.89 -16.39
C TYR A 268 5.38 16.60 -16.01
N ASN A 269 5.17 16.16 -14.76
CA ASN A 269 3.85 15.87 -14.19
C ASN A 269 3.64 16.68 -12.93
N GLY A 270 2.74 17.64 -12.96
CA GLY A 270 2.33 18.44 -11.80
C GLY A 270 0.94 18.03 -11.33
N SER A 271 0.71 18.01 -10.00
CA SER A 271 -0.62 17.90 -9.41
C SER A 271 -0.79 18.86 -8.24
N TYR A 272 -2.00 19.35 -8.08
CA TYR A 272 -2.42 20.18 -6.98
C TYR A 272 -3.72 19.63 -6.41
N THR A 273 -3.71 19.28 -5.12
CA THR A 273 -4.85 18.73 -4.42
C THR A 273 -5.27 19.65 -3.31
N VAL A 274 -6.56 19.86 -3.18
CA VAL A 274 -7.18 20.65 -2.10
C VAL A 274 -7.95 19.68 -1.22
N ASP A 275 -7.65 19.70 0.08
CA ASP A 275 -8.26 18.83 1.07
C ASP A 275 -9.14 19.65 2.01
N THR A 276 -10.37 19.18 2.24
CA THR A 276 -11.30 19.77 3.20
C THR A 276 -11.82 18.70 4.15
N GLN A 277 -12.32 19.11 5.29
CA GLN A 277 -12.96 18.23 6.25
C GLN A 277 -14.15 17.52 5.60
N LEU A 278 -14.21 16.19 5.69
CA LEU A 278 -15.29 15.37 5.16
C LEU A 278 -16.47 15.28 6.15
N ALA A 279 -16.19 14.91 7.39
CA ALA A 279 -17.21 14.75 8.43
C ALA A 279 -17.38 16.05 9.20
N LYS A 280 -18.64 16.46 9.37
CA LYS A 280 -19.05 17.50 10.30
C LYS A 280 -19.81 16.82 11.43
N TRP A 281 -19.65 17.32 12.64
CA TRP A 281 -20.41 16.82 13.78
C TRP A 281 -21.72 17.58 13.85
N ASP A 282 -22.68 17.21 13.02
CA ASP A 282 -23.96 17.92 12.85
C ASP A 282 -25.03 17.49 13.89
N ASP A 283 -24.80 16.39 14.61
CA ASP A 283 -25.74 15.79 15.57
C ASP A 283 -25.47 16.19 17.04
N ILE A 284 -24.72 17.27 17.25
CA ILE A 284 -24.44 17.77 18.60
C ILE A 284 -25.64 18.60 19.09
N GLN A 285 -26.05 18.41 20.37
CA GLN A 285 -27.08 19.25 20.98
C GLN A 285 -26.64 20.74 21.05
N GLU A 286 -27.53 21.65 20.72
CA GLU A 286 -27.27 23.10 20.63
C GLU A 286 -28.16 23.90 21.59
N ILE A 287 -28.70 23.30 22.62
CA ILE A 287 -29.65 23.92 23.54
C ILE A 287 -28.99 24.28 24.87
N TYR A 288 -28.20 23.35 25.44
CA TYR A 288 -27.60 23.48 26.75
C TYR A 288 -26.09 23.73 26.62
N GLY A 289 -25.60 24.70 27.40
CA GLY A 289 -24.18 25.07 27.37
C GLY A 289 -23.33 24.32 28.39
N ALA A 290 -22.11 24.84 28.60
CA ALA A 290 -21.17 24.28 29.57
C ALA A 290 -21.80 24.25 30.98
N GLY A 291 -21.64 23.11 31.66
CA GLY A 291 -22.15 22.91 33.00
C GLY A 291 -22.67 21.48 33.20
N TYR A 292 -23.25 21.25 34.36
CA TYR A 292 -23.73 19.96 34.78
C TYR A 292 -25.04 20.12 35.56
N ASN A 293 -26.03 19.24 35.34
CA ASN A 293 -27.33 19.27 36.04
C ASN A 293 -28.11 20.62 35.95
N GLY A 294 -27.97 21.34 34.84
CA GLY A 294 -28.59 22.65 34.64
C GLY A 294 -27.84 23.81 35.28
N GLU A 295 -26.69 23.58 35.92
CA GLU A 295 -25.90 24.59 36.61
C GLU A 295 -24.62 24.95 35.82
N LEU A 296 -24.17 26.20 35.96
CA LEU A 296 -22.91 26.67 35.42
C LEU A 296 -21.71 25.98 36.05
N PRO A 297 -20.53 25.92 35.39
CA PRO A 297 -19.30 25.50 36.04
C PRO A 297 -19.03 26.30 37.34
N ALA A 298 -18.49 25.63 38.35
CA ALA A 298 -18.24 26.23 39.67
C ALA A 298 -17.32 27.46 39.65
N SER A 299 -16.46 27.57 38.65
CA SER A 299 -15.67 28.78 38.36
C SER A 299 -15.29 28.84 36.90
N SER A 300 -14.91 30.00 36.39
CA SER A 300 -14.44 30.19 35.03
C SER A 300 -13.15 29.41 34.71
N THR A 301 -12.35 29.05 35.72
CA THR A 301 -11.07 28.33 35.58
C THR A 301 -11.20 26.84 35.87
N SER A 302 -12.34 26.41 36.40
CA SER A 302 -12.68 24.99 36.62
C SER A 302 -13.72 24.49 35.60
N GLY A 303 -13.60 24.93 34.35
CA GLY A 303 -14.52 24.57 33.27
C GLY A 303 -14.71 23.06 33.17
N THR A 304 -15.83 22.65 32.60
CA THR A 304 -16.23 21.24 32.51
C THR A 304 -16.19 20.78 31.06
N ASN A 305 -16.04 19.47 30.90
CA ASN A 305 -16.30 18.80 29.63
C ASN A 305 -17.79 18.46 29.44
N ALA A 306 -18.62 18.76 30.44
CA ALA A 306 -20.03 18.52 30.37
C ALA A 306 -20.77 19.65 29.64
N SER A 307 -21.80 19.30 28.87
CA SER A 307 -22.62 20.19 28.05
C SER A 307 -24.08 20.11 28.47
N TRP A 308 -24.35 19.98 29.78
CA TRP A 308 -25.66 19.87 30.38
C TRP A 308 -25.83 20.91 31.49
N GLY A 309 -25.28 22.11 31.30
CA GLY A 309 -25.48 23.28 32.09
C GLY A 309 -26.82 23.97 31.80
N PRO A 310 -26.99 25.25 32.10
CA PRO A 310 -28.18 26.01 31.75
C PRO A 310 -28.35 26.12 30.23
N LYS A 311 -29.55 26.48 29.79
CA LYS A 311 -29.76 26.83 28.38
C LYS A 311 -28.83 27.94 27.97
N ALA A 312 -28.27 27.83 26.76
CA ALA A 312 -27.53 28.91 26.16
C ALA A 312 -28.45 30.09 25.90
N ASP A 313 -28.11 31.25 26.46
CA ASP A 313 -28.90 32.47 26.39
C ASP A 313 -27.95 33.67 26.48
N ASP A 314 -28.43 34.89 26.21
CA ASP A 314 -27.64 36.12 26.12
C ASP A 314 -27.33 36.73 27.53
N PHE A 315 -27.01 35.89 28.53
CA PHE A 315 -26.49 36.35 29.79
C PHE A 315 -24.95 36.33 29.80
N MET A 316 -24.32 37.26 30.51
CA MET A 316 -22.87 37.36 30.52
C MET A 316 -22.24 36.31 31.43
N PHE A 317 -21.25 35.59 30.92
CA PHE A 317 -20.49 34.60 31.65
C PHE A 317 -18.99 34.89 31.51
N LYS A 318 -18.26 34.77 32.63
CA LYS A 318 -16.81 34.93 32.65
C LYS A 318 -16.11 33.62 32.26
N TYR A 319 -15.43 33.63 31.13
CA TYR A 319 -14.72 32.48 30.57
C TYR A 319 -13.31 32.30 31.12
N PHE A 320 -12.66 31.16 30.80
CA PHE A 320 -11.36 30.75 31.31
C PHE A 320 -10.22 31.76 31.03
N ASP A 321 -10.32 32.56 30.01
CA ASP A 321 -9.36 33.61 29.65
C ASP A 321 -9.61 34.94 30.36
N GLY A 322 -10.52 34.92 31.38
CA GLY A 322 -10.88 36.07 32.21
C GLY A 322 -11.82 37.05 31.55
N LYS A 323 -12.25 36.88 30.32
CA LYS A 323 -13.16 37.76 29.58
C LYS A 323 -14.61 37.38 29.81
N GLU A 324 -15.45 38.39 29.94
CA GLU A 324 -16.92 38.21 29.98
C GLU A 324 -17.49 38.25 28.57
N ARG A 325 -18.36 37.28 28.24
CA ARG A 325 -19.01 37.17 26.95
C ARG A 325 -20.41 36.57 27.13
N PRO A 326 -21.34 36.80 26.17
CA PRO A 326 -22.62 36.15 26.17
C PRO A 326 -22.49 34.62 26.19
N PHE A 327 -23.36 33.91 26.93
CA PHE A 327 -23.37 32.45 27.05
C PHE A 327 -24.12 31.81 25.84
N LEU A 328 -23.61 31.99 24.64
CA LEU A 328 -24.24 31.57 23.39
C LEU A 328 -23.54 30.34 22.81
N MET A 329 -24.30 29.56 22.00
CA MET A 329 -23.76 28.38 21.29
C MET A 329 -22.89 28.78 20.10
N HIS A 330 -21.86 28.01 19.90
CA HIS A 330 -20.96 28.06 18.75
C HIS A 330 -21.04 26.74 17.93
N PRO A 331 -22.05 26.56 17.09
CA PRO A 331 -22.36 25.26 16.47
C PRO A 331 -21.26 24.79 15.50
N ASN A 332 -20.47 25.69 14.97
CA ASN A 332 -19.42 25.36 14.00
C ASN A 332 -18.03 25.10 14.63
N ASN A 333 -17.94 24.96 15.95
CA ASN A 333 -16.68 24.83 16.67
C ASN A 333 -15.74 23.80 16.05
N ALA A 334 -16.25 22.62 15.74
CA ALA A 334 -15.44 21.55 15.20
C ALA A 334 -14.97 21.82 13.76
N SER A 335 -15.88 22.32 12.90
CA SER A 335 -15.55 22.66 11.51
C SER A 335 -14.59 23.84 11.38
N ASP A 336 -14.75 24.86 12.24
CA ASP A 336 -13.94 26.10 12.20
C ASP A 336 -12.51 25.91 12.73
N PHE A 337 -12.24 24.82 13.41
CA PHE A 337 -10.90 24.47 13.86
C PHE A 337 -10.01 24.00 12.69
N PHE A 338 -10.58 23.24 11.77
CA PHE A 338 -9.85 22.70 10.63
C PHE A 338 -9.70 23.77 9.53
N ARG A 339 -8.60 23.71 8.81
CA ARG A 339 -8.33 24.58 7.67
C ARG A 339 -8.39 23.79 6.36
N THR A 340 -8.44 24.51 5.24
CA THR A 340 -8.20 23.91 3.94
C THR A 340 -6.75 23.44 3.84
N GLY A 341 -6.55 22.17 3.55
CA GLY A 341 -5.27 21.56 3.28
C GLY A 341 -4.88 21.64 1.81
N PHE A 342 -3.59 21.55 1.52
CA PHE A 342 -3.07 21.60 0.15
C PHE A 342 -1.92 20.60 -0.02
N THR A 343 -1.97 19.84 -1.10
CA THR A 343 -0.87 18.97 -1.51
C THR A 343 -0.42 19.35 -2.92
N THR A 344 0.87 19.60 -3.09
CA THR A 344 1.49 19.76 -4.40
C THR A 344 2.46 18.63 -4.64
N GLN A 345 2.45 18.06 -5.84
CA GLN A 345 3.44 17.07 -6.26
C GLN A 345 3.90 17.39 -7.67
N ASN A 346 5.21 17.54 -7.85
CA ASN A 346 5.85 17.89 -9.11
C ASN A 346 6.92 16.84 -9.43
N SER A 347 6.84 16.22 -10.59
CA SER A 347 7.78 15.21 -11.07
C SER A 347 8.41 15.63 -12.38
N ALA A 348 9.73 15.64 -12.44
CA ALA A 348 10.50 15.82 -13.68
C ALA A 348 11.19 14.50 -14.02
N ILE A 349 11.05 14.06 -15.27
CA ILE A 349 11.46 12.75 -15.71
C ILE A 349 12.27 12.89 -17.00
N LEU A 350 13.47 12.30 -17.02
CA LEU A 350 14.32 12.17 -18.20
C LEU A 350 14.44 10.70 -18.56
N SER A 351 14.09 10.35 -19.78
CA SER A 351 14.27 9.02 -20.32
C SER A 351 15.13 9.08 -21.59
N VAL A 352 16.16 8.28 -21.64
CA VAL A 352 17.08 8.17 -22.78
C VAL A 352 17.26 6.69 -23.08
N ASN A 353 17.08 6.30 -24.35
CA ASN A 353 17.36 4.94 -24.79
C ASN A 353 18.01 4.98 -26.17
N SER A 354 19.21 4.42 -26.28
CA SER A 354 19.96 4.29 -27.53
C SER A 354 20.20 2.80 -27.84
N GLY A 355 19.13 2.13 -28.34
CA GLY A 355 19.19 0.73 -28.78
C GLY A 355 19.41 -0.28 -27.66
N LYS A 356 20.65 -0.49 -27.21
CA LYS A 356 20.99 -1.50 -26.20
C LYS A 356 20.90 -1.01 -24.75
N THR A 357 21.02 0.30 -24.52
CA THR A 357 21.05 0.89 -23.18
C THR A 357 19.95 1.92 -23.04
N GLY A 358 19.10 1.72 -22.03
CA GLY A 358 18.06 2.64 -21.60
C GLY A 358 18.34 3.17 -20.21
N MET A 359 18.11 4.45 -19.97
CA MET A 359 18.18 5.11 -18.68
C MET A 359 16.93 5.95 -18.47
N ARG A 360 16.30 5.80 -17.32
CA ARG A 360 15.20 6.65 -16.85
C ARG A 360 15.58 7.23 -15.50
N PHE A 361 15.54 8.53 -15.38
CA PHE A 361 15.78 9.26 -14.14
C PHE A 361 14.56 10.13 -13.83
N SER A 362 14.07 10.08 -12.61
CA SER A 362 12.98 10.92 -12.13
C SER A 362 13.31 11.59 -10.81
N VAL A 363 12.87 12.82 -10.67
CA VAL A 363 12.90 13.60 -9.43
C VAL A 363 11.49 14.07 -9.14
N THR A 364 11.02 13.82 -7.92
CA THR A 364 9.69 14.26 -7.47
C THR A 364 9.78 14.99 -6.16
N ASP A 365 9.18 16.16 -6.10
CA ASP A 365 8.97 16.97 -4.92
C ASP A 365 7.49 16.95 -4.53
N MET A 366 7.18 16.59 -3.28
CA MET A 366 5.85 16.63 -2.70
C MET A 366 5.84 17.50 -1.45
N ARG A 367 4.88 18.41 -1.38
CA ARG A 367 4.66 19.29 -0.22
C ARG A 367 3.19 19.23 0.16
N ASN A 368 2.92 18.95 1.44
CA ASN A 368 1.58 18.93 2.02
C ASN A 368 1.49 19.91 3.18
N LYS A 369 0.41 20.66 3.22
CA LYS A 369 -0.10 21.38 4.38
C LYS A 369 -1.43 20.73 4.73
N ASP A 370 -1.49 20.08 5.87
CA ASP A 370 -2.64 19.30 6.31
C ASP A 370 -3.83 20.20 6.72
N ILE A 371 -5.03 19.61 6.80
CA ILE A 371 -6.23 20.28 7.35
C ILE A 371 -6.06 20.63 8.82
N LEU A 372 -5.22 19.91 9.57
CA LEU A 372 -4.87 20.26 10.94
C LEU A 372 -3.91 21.47 10.97
N PRO A 373 -4.15 22.48 11.82
CA PRO A 373 -3.23 23.58 11.99
C PRO A 373 -1.81 23.11 12.35
N ASN A 374 -0.78 23.80 11.85
CA ASN A 374 0.64 23.52 12.10
C ASN A 374 1.14 22.11 11.72
N THR A 375 0.38 21.33 10.99
CA THR A 375 0.75 20.00 10.47
C THR A 375 1.20 20.12 9.02
N LYS A 376 2.35 19.49 8.67
CA LYS A 376 2.90 19.51 7.32
C LYS A 376 3.80 18.33 7.04
N MET A 377 3.90 17.97 5.76
CA MET A 377 4.80 16.93 5.24
C MET A 377 5.57 17.43 4.01
N SER A 378 6.80 17.00 3.87
CA SER A 378 7.59 17.10 2.64
C SER A 378 8.15 15.74 2.29
N ARG A 379 8.15 15.37 0.98
CA ARG A 379 8.76 14.15 0.48
C ARG A 379 9.45 14.43 -0.85
N ASP A 380 10.72 14.07 -0.91
CA ASP A 380 11.54 14.17 -2.10
C ASP A 380 11.94 12.76 -2.55
N ASN A 381 11.63 12.39 -3.81
CA ASN A 381 11.98 11.10 -4.39
C ASN A 381 12.98 11.29 -5.54
N PHE A 382 13.98 10.41 -5.58
CA PHE A 382 14.92 10.28 -6.68
C PHE A 382 14.92 8.82 -7.13
N ASN A 383 14.65 8.58 -8.40
CA ASN A 383 14.66 7.23 -8.95
C ASN A 383 15.53 7.18 -10.20
N LEU A 384 16.40 6.18 -10.26
CA LEU A 384 17.24 5.88 -11.41
C LEU A 384 17.03 4.43 -11.81
N ARG A 385 16.67 4.18 -13.06
CA ARG A 385 16.65 2.85 -13.65
C ARG A 385 17.54 2.81 -14.89
N VAL A 386 18.42 1.82 -14.94
CA VAL A 386 19.30 1.57 -16.08
C VAL A 386 19.11 0.13 -16.53
N ASN A 387 18.80 -0.05 -17.79
CA ASN A 387 18.76 -1.37 -18.42
C ASN A 387 19.74 -1.40 -19.60
N THR A 388 20.54 -2.46 -19.70
CA THR A 388 21.54 -2.60 -20.77
C THR A 388 21.73 -4.07 -21.12
N SER A 389 22.14 -4.33 -22.36
CA SER A 389 22.49 -5.66 -22.84
C SER A 389 23.95 -5.71 -23.24
N ALA A 390 24.70 -6.66 -22.70
CA ALA A 390 26.11 -6.91 -23.01
C ALA A 390 26.29 -8.38 -23.48
N GLY A 391 26.35 -8.57 -24.79
CA GLY A 391 26.35 -9.91 -25.39
C GLY A 391 25.08 -10.69 -25.04
N PRO A 392 25.17 -11.90 -24.45
CA PRO A 392 24.02 -12.70 -24.07
C PRO A 392 23.41 -12.32 -22.70
N VAL A 393 23.96 -11.31 -22.02
CA VAL A 393 23.52 -10.93 -20.67
C VAL A 393 22.79 -9.60 -20.70
N ASP A 394 21.58 -9.60 -20.14
CA ASP A 394 20.79 -8.40 -19.92
C ASP A 394 20.88 -7.98 -18.45
N PHE A 395 21.12 -6.70 -18.20
CA PHE A 395 21.18 -6.11 -16.87
C PHE A 395 20.06 -5.11 -16.69
N ASP A 396 19.47 -5.07 -15.48
CA ASP A 396 18.45 -4.10 -15.08
C ASP A 396 18.74 -3.66 -13.64
N PHE A 397 19.08 -2.39 -13.45
CA PHE A 397 19.43 -1.80 -12.17
C PHE A 397 18.43 -0.70 -11.83
N THR A 398 17.93 -0.72 -10.62
CA THR A 398 17.07 0.35 -10.08
C THR A 398 17.65 0.82 -8.75
N ALA A 399 17.78 2.13 -8.58
CA ALA A 399 18.11 2.77 -7.33
C ALA A 399 17.06 3.85 -7.03
N ASN A 400 16.44 3.78 -5.86
CA ASN A 400 15.46 4.74 -5.39
C ASN A 400 15.92 5.30 -4.05
N TYR A 401 15.87 6.61 -3.90
CA TYR A 401 16.06 7.31 -2.64
C TYR A 401 14.88 8.21 -2.36
N THR A 402 14.34 8.13 -1.14
CA THR A 402 13.25 8.97 -0.66
C THR A 402 13.63 9.59 0.66
N HIS A 403 13.51 10.91 0.74
CA HIS A 403 13.60 11.68 1.98
C HIS A 403 12.22 12.22 2.34
N GLU A 404 11.73 11.92 3.55
CA GLU A 404 10.43 12.38 4.04
C GLU A 404 10.58 13.06 5.40
N LYS A 405 9.99 14.23 5.54
CA LYS A 405 9.93 14.95 6.79
C LYS A 405 8.49 15.32 7.12
N VAL A 406 8.06 14.96 8.34
CA VAL A 406 6.71 15.28 8.84
C VAL A 406 6.82 16.03 10.14
N LYS A 407 5.98 17.03 10.31
CA LYS A 407 5.80 17.81 11.55
C LYS A 407 4.37 17.65 12.03
N ASN A 408 4.20 17.38 13.32
CA ASN A 408 2.93 17.27 14.04
C ASN A 408 1.98 16.24 13.42
N ARG A 409 2.41 14.97 13.35
CA ARG A 409 1.50 13.86 13.04
C ARG A 409 0.33 13.86 14.03
N PRO A 410 -0.91 13.60 13.57
CA PRO A 410 -2.05 13.50 14.47
C PRO A 410 -1.84 12.42 15.52
N ALA A 411 -2.14 12.71 16.77
CA ALA A 411 -2.29 11.70 17.80
C ALA A 411 -3.64 10.99 17.63
N LEU A 412 -3.64 9.67 17.72
CA LEU A 412 -4.79 8.82 17.40
C LEU A 412 -5.28 8.05 18.63
N GLY A 413 -6.41 7.32 18.48
CA GLY A 413 -7.01 6.52 19.54
C GLY A 413 -7.41 7.38 20.74
N ASP A 414 -7.36 6.81 21.96
CA ASP A 414 -7.64 7.54 23.22
C ASP A 414 -6.46 8.40 23.72
N SER A 415 -5.61 8.88 22.78
CA SER A 415 -4.54 9.80 23.15
C SER A 415 -5.12 11.07 23.78
N LYS A 416 -4.50 11.49 24.86
CA LYS A 416 -4.80 12.78 25.53
C LYS A 416 -4.58 13.99 24.63
N SER A 417 -3.78 13.82 23.56
CA SER A 417 -3.49 14.84 22.53
C SER A 417 -4.27 14.64 21.23
N ASN A 418 -5.27 13.75 21.22
CA ASN A 418 -6.13 13.59 20.04
C ASN A 418 -7.02 14.81 19.86
N VAL A 419 -6.78 15.57 18.81
CA VAL A 419 -7.47 16.85 18.51
C VAL A 419 -8.97 16.64 18.33
N GLY A 420 -9.39 15.61 17.60
CA GLY A 420 -10.79 15.29 17.37
C GLY A 420 -11.54 15.03 18.68
N LYS A 421 -10.95 14.17 19.54
CA LYS A 421 -11.49 13.89 20.88
C LYS A 421 -11.62 15.17 21.71
N ASN A 422 -10.57 16.00 21.75
CA ASN A 422 -10.56 17.20 22.56
C ASN A 422 -11.59 18.26 22.07
N LEU A 423 -11.83 18.35 20.77
CA LEU A 423 -12.87 19.21 20.21
C LEU A 423 -14.29 18.68 20.52
N MET A 424 -14.50 17.37 20.51
CA MET A 424 -15.80 16.78 20.85
C MET A 424 -16.17 16.99 22.31
N THR A 425 -15.21 17.16 23.22
CA THR A 425 -15.45 17.43 24.64
C THR A 425 -15.55 18.91 24.95
N LEU A 426 -15.39 19.80 24.00
CA LEU A 426 -15.59 21.21 24.15
C LEU A 426 -17.09 21.51 24.16
N ALA A 427 -17.60 22.06 25.28
CA ALA A 427 -19.00 22.44 25.36
C ALA A 427 -19.31 23.55 24.36
N GLY A 428 -20.50 23.49 23.75
CA GLY A 428 -20.92 24.36 22.65
C GLY A 428 -20.89 25.86 22.92
N THR A 429 -20.91 26.29 24.19
CA THR A 429 -20.79 27.68 24.60
C THR A 429 -19.36 28.20 24.73
N TYR A 430 -18.33 27.37 24.46
CA TYR A 430 -16.95 27.80 24.27
C TYR A 430 -16.64 27.90 22.79
N ASP A 431 -16.10 29.00 22.30
CA ASP A 431 -15.58 29.14 20.94
C ASP A 431 -14.19 28.50 20.86
N GLN A 432 -13.95 27.62 19.90
CA GLN A 432 -12.65 27.03 19.66
C GLN A 432 -11.57 28.10 19.39
N ALA A 433 -11.94 29.24 18.85
CA ALA A 433 -11.00 30.35 18.61
C ALA A 433 -10.38 30.89 19.89
N TRP A 434 -11.09 30.82 21.03
CA TRP A 434 -10.56 31.24 22.32
C TRP A 434 -9.48 30.29 22.83
N LEU A 435 -9.45 29.04 22.41
CA LEU A 435 -8.42 28.05 22.75
C LEU A 435 -7.03 28.43 22.19
N LYS A 436 -6.94 29.44 21.29
CA LYS A 436 -5.67 30.01 20.85
C LYS A 436 -4.94 30.70 22.00
N HIS A 437 -5.63 31.07 23.11
CA HIS A 437 -5.04 31.44 24.39
C HIS A 437 -4.63 30.18 25.18
N TYR A 438 -3.78 29.35 24.58
CA TYR A 438 -3.32 28.08 25.12
C TYR A 438 -2.24 28.25 26.20
N GLU A 439 -1.74 29.46 26.44
CA GLU A 439 -0.76 29.77 27.48
C GLU A 439 -1.17 31.03 28.26
N ASP A 440 -0.81 31.06 29.54
CA ASP A 440 -0.95 32.21 30.40
C ASP A 440 0.18 33.26 30.19
N ALA A 441 0.18 34.37 30.94
CA ALA A 441 1.23 35.39 30.85
C ALA A 441 2.63 34.87 31.21
N ASN A 442 2.75 33.75 31.93
CA ASN A 442 4.00 33.15 32.32
C ASN A 442 4.44 32.02 31.33
N GLY A 443 3.66 31.80 30.25
CA GLY A 443 3.91 30.74 29.26
C GLY A 443 3.51 29.36 29.74
N ASN A 444 2.69 29.23 30.82
CA ASN A 444 2.16 27.97 31.30
C ASN A 444 0.90 27.57 30.52
N TYR A 445 0.56 26.28 30.56
CA TYR A 445 -0.62 25.74 29.94
C TYR A 445 -1.92 26.43 30.40
N SER A 446 -2.79 26.75 29.45
CA SER A 446 -4.11 27.33 29.69
C SER A 446 -5.20 26.59 28.89
N ASN A 447 -6.35 26.32 29.53
CA ASN A 447 -7.46 25.60 28.89
C ASN A 447 -8.80 25.94 29.56
N TRP A 448 -9.90 25.63 28.87
CA TRP A 448 -11.27 25.87 29.36
C TRP A 448 -11.62 25.02 30.59
N ASN A 449 -11.05 23.83 30.73
CA ASN A 449 -11.32 22.86 31.80
C ASN A 449 -10.18 22.75 32.82
N GLY A 450 -9.38 23.82 32.96
CA GLY A 450 -8.24 23.89 33.88
C GLY A 450 -7.12 22.93 33.46
N ASN A 451 -6.64 22.14 34.42
CA ASN A 451 -5.52 21.20 34.21
C ASN A 451 -5.97 19.77 33.92
N ASP A 452 -7.13 19.56 33.28
CA ASP A 452 -7.54 18.22 32.88
C ASP A 452 -6.51 17.60 31.95
N GLN A 453 -5.99 16.45 32.36
CA GLN A 453 -4.97 15.73 31.59
C GLN A 453 -5.55 14.90 30.43
N TYR A 454 -6.86 14.63 30.43
CA TYR A 454 -7.52 13.77 29.44
C TYR A 454 -8.07 14.54 28.25
N ASN A 455 -8.45 15.81 28.45
CA ASN A 455 -8.99 16.69 27.42
C ASN A 455 -8.21 17.99 27.39
N LYS A 456 -7.15 17.99 26.60
CA LYS A 456 -6.18 19.09 26.53
C LYS A 456 -6.59 20.12 25.47
N ASN A 457 -6.03 21.32 25.62
CA ASN A 457 -6.14 22.35 24.60
C ASN A 457 -5.45 21.90 23.30
N PRO A 458 -6.18 21.73 22.18
CA PRO A 458 -5.61 21.23 20.93
C PRO A 458 -4.54 22.16 20.33
N TYR A 459 -4.63 23.49 20.56
CA TYR A 459 -3.60 24.44 20.11
C TYR A 459 -2.30 24.27 20.89
N TRP A 460 -2.34 23.97 22.21
CA TRP A 460 -1.14 23.65 22.98
C TRP A 460 -0.43 22.45 22.41
N ASP A 461 -1.16 21.37 22.09
CA ASP A 461 -0.59 20.15 21.53
C ASP A 461 0.00 20.35 20.12
N LEU A 462 -0.53 21.31 19.34
CA LEU A 462 -0.03 21.60 18.00
C LEU A 462 1.07 22.66 17.94
N TYR A 463 1.20 23.53 18.96
CA TYR A 463 2.13 24.68 18.91
C TYR A 463 3.22 24.64 19.97
N LYS A 464 2.96 24.11 21.18
CA LYS A 464 3.94 23.99 22.27
C LYS A 464 4.52 22.57 22.35
N ASN A 465 3.67 21.54 22.38
CA ASN A 465 4.09 20.18 22.12
C ASN A 465 4.44 20.05 20.64
N SER A 466 5.20 19.06 20.28
CA SER A 466 5.47 18.80 18.86
C SER A 466 5.99 17.40 18.66
N ASN A 467 5.63 16.78 17.57
CA ASN A 467 6.33 15.61 17.07
C ASN A 467 6.90 15.88 15.68
N THR A 468 8.03 15.27 15.39
CA THR A 468 8.67 15.32 14.08
C THR A 468 9.21 13.96 13.70
N SER A 469 9.12 13.62 12.42
CA SER A 469 9.84 12.48 11.86
C SER A 469 10.67 12.92 10.67
N ASP A 470 11.88 12.36 10.58
CA ASP A 470 12.83 12.55 9.48
C ASP A 470 13.21 11.14 9.02
N LYS A 471 12.81 10.75 7.78
CA LYS A 471 12.91 9.38 7.26
C LYS A 471 13.66 9.38 5.94
N ASP A 472 14.68 8.52 5.86
CA ASP A 472 15.44 8.21 4.66
C ASP A 472 15.18 6.77 4.25
N VAL A 473 14.76 6.56 3.01
CA VAL A 473 14.56 5.24 2.41
C VAL A 473 15.47 5.10 1.21
N PHE A 474 16.32 4.11 1.23
CA PHE A 474 17.14 3.73 0.09
C PHE A 474 16.77 2.31 -0.34
N ARG A 475 16.41 2.16 -1.62
CA ARG A 475 16.11 0.86 -2.24
C ARG A 475 17.02 0.66 -3.44
N PHE A 476 17.60 -0.52 -3.52
CA PHE A 476 18.39 -0.96 -4.64
C PHE A 476 17.89 -2.32 -5.14
N THR A 477 17.79 -2.46 -6.46
CA THR A 477 17.54 -3.73 -7.14
C THR A 477 18.52 -3.90 -8.28
N GLY A 478 19.21 -5.03 -8.32
CA GLY A 478 20.07 -5.44 -9.42
C GLY A 478 19.61 -6.78 -9.97
N LYS A 479 19.42 -6.86 -11.28
CA LYS A 479 19.02 -8.08 -11.99
C LYS A 479 19.96 -8.31 -13.16
N ALA A 480 20.44 -9.55 -13.30
CA ALA A 480 21.20 -10.02 -14.45
C ALA A 480 20.49 -11.24 -15.03
N ILE A 481 20.29 -11.27 -16.35
CA ILE A 481 19.66 -12.38 -17.09
C ILE A 481 20.64 -12.84 -18.15
N TRP A 482 21.19 -14.02 -17.96
CA TRP A 482 22.03 -14.68 -18.94
C TRP A 482 21.17 -15.55 -19.85
N ASN A 483 21.06 -15.15 -21.13
CA ASN A 483 20.40 -15.92 -22.19
C ASN A 483 21.39 -16.97 -22.70
N ILE A 484 21.37 -18.18 -22.11
CA ILE A 484 22.30 -19.27 -22.43
C ILE A 484 22.05 -19.73 -23.87
N ASP A 485 20.78 -19.95 -24.17
CA ASP A 485 20.30 -20.20 -25.53
C ASP A 485 18.88 -19.64 -25.71
N LYS A 486 18.20 -20.01 -26.80
CA LYS A 486 16.83 -19.58 -27.10
C LYS A 486 15.78 -20.14 -26.13
N HIS A 487 16.10 -21.19 -25.37
CA HIS A 487 15.20 -21.90 -24.48
C HIS A 487 15.52 -21.73 -23.01
N LEU A 488 16.80 -21.61 -22.67
CA LEU A 488 17.29 -21.60 -21.29
C LEU A 488 17.88 -20.25 -20.90
N LYS A 489 17.40 -19.69 -19.80
CA LYS A 489 17.92 -18.45 -19.19
C LYS A 489 18.26 -18.69 -17.73
N LEU A 490 19.33 -18.08 -17.27
CA LEU A 490 19.70 -18.00 -15.86
C LEU A 490 19.53 -16.56 -15.41
N GLN A 491 18.73 -16.33 -14.36
CA GLN A 491 18.50 -15.00 -13.80
C GLN A 491 19.00 -14.94 -12.37
N GLY A 492 19.80 -13.94 -12.05
CA GLY A 492 20.16 -13.55 -10.70
C GLY A 492 19.51 -12.22 -10.34
N THR A 493 18.92 -12.12 -9.14
CA THR A 493 18.33 -10.89 -8.62
C THR A 493 18.82 -10.65 -7.20
N ILE A 494 19.31 -9.44 -6.94
CA ILE A 494 19.58 -8.96 -5.58
C ILE A 494 18.80 -7.69 -5.31
N GLY A 495 18.36 -7.53 -4.07
CA GLY A 495 17.67 -6.33 -3.64
C GLY A 495 17.87 -6.04 -2.16
N THR A 496 17.84 -4.77 -1.82
CA THR A 496 17.91 -4.32 -0.43
C THR A 496 17.08 -3.07 -0.24
N ASP A 497 16.36 -3.02 0.89
CA ASP A 497 15.74 -1.81 1.41
C ASP A 497 16.46 -1.41 2.70
N ILE A 498 16.82 -0.14 2.80
CA ILE A 498 17.42 0.47 3.99
C ILE A 498 16.53 1.63 4.38
N ASN A 499 15.85 1.51 5.51
CA ASN A 499 14.94 2.52 6.05
C ASN A 499 15.53 3.04 7.35
N SER A 500 15.85 4.32 7.41
CA SER A 500 16.28 5.01 8.61
C SER A 500 15.29 6.10 8.96
N MET A 501 14.75 6.09 10.18
CA MET A 501 13.83 7.13 10.63
C MET A 501 14.23 7.60 12.03
N ASN A 502 14.26 8.91 12.22
CA ASN A 502 14.34 9.56 13.52
C ASN A 502 12.98 10.18 13.84
N PHE A 503 12.33 9.69 14.90
CA PHE A 503 11.08 10.24 15.40
C PHE A 503 11.31 10.89 16.74
N GLU A 504 10.94 12.16 16.88
CA GLU A 504 11.00 12.96 18.10
C GLU A 504 9.59 13.33 18.53
N ASP A 505 9.24 13.07 19.80
CA ASP A 505 8.02 13.50 20.47
C ASP A 505 8.39 14.33 21.71
N PHE A 506 8.08 15.60 21.66
CA PHE A 506 8.37 16.59 22.69
C PHE A 506 7.09 17.05 23.38
N ILE A 507 7.06 16.92 24.70
CA ILE A 507 6.00 17.41 25.59
C ILE A 507 6.59 18.53 26.44
N ALA A 508 6.06 19.73 26.29
CA ALA A 508 6.49 20.92 27.03
C ALA A 508 6.18 20.83 28.53
N LYS A 509 6.93 21.57 29.34
CA LYS A 509 6.59 21.78 30.75
C LYS A 509 5.18 22.34 30.90
N THR A 510 4.57 22.14 32.05
CA THR A 510 3.20 22.52 32.43
C THR A 510 2.10 21.79 31.66
N THR A 511 2.43 20.90 30.71
CA THR A 511 1.42 20.06 30.04
C THR A 511 0.74 19.14 31.05
N PRO A 512 -0.59 19.16 31.18
CA PRO A 512 -1.33 18.30 32.12
C PRO A 512 -1.01 16.81 31.88
N GLY A 513 -0.79 16.08 32.98
CA GLY A 513 -0.37 14.69 32.96
C GLY A 513 1.14 14.47 32.75
N THR A 514 1.88 15.50 32.34
CA THR A 514 3.35 15.48 32.18
C THR A 514 3.93 16.88 32.50
N PRO A 515 3.64 17.45 33.69
CA PRO A 515 3.95 18.85 33.99
C PRO A 515 5.45 19.16 34.03
N ALA A 516 6.29 18.16 34.24
CA ALA A 516 7.74 18.29 34.21
C ALA A 516 8.35 18.21 32.82
N GLY A 517 7.53 18.01 31.76
CA GLY A 517 7.99 17.86 30.38
C GLY A 517 8.65 16.49 30.11
N LYS A 518 8.63 16.09 28.83
CA LYS A 518 9.17 14.81 28.36
C LYS A 518 9.72 14.96 26.94
N LEU A 519 10.78 14.22 26.65
CA LEU A 519 11.28 14.03 25.30
C LEU A 519 11.39 12.53 25.01
N THR A 520 10.79 12.09 23.89
CA THR A 520 11.00 10.73 23.38
C THR A 520 11.68 10.85 22.02
N ASN A 521 12.81 10.20 21.85
CA ASN A 521 13.52 10.08 20.59
C ASN A 521 13.65 8.62 20.23
N GLN A 522 13.08 8.23 19.08
CA GLN A 522 13.13 6.87 18.55
C GLN A 522 13.89 6.87 17.22
N ILE A 523 14.91 6.02 17.16
CA ILE A 523 15.75 5.84 15.97
C ILE A 523 15.49 4.45 15.44
N PHE A 524 14.92 4.36 14.26
CA PHE A 524 14.64 3.13 13.54
C PHE A 524 15.70 2.92 12.47
N ASN A 525 16.29 1.73 12.42
CA ASN A 525 17.19 1.28 11.37
C ASN A 525 16.73 -0.08 10.87
N ASN A 526 15.94 -0.11 9.81
CA ASN A 526 15.39 -1.32 9.23
C ASN A 526 16.14 -1.65 7.94
N ARG A 527 16.51 -2.92 7.79
CA ARG A 527 17.22 -3.41 6.61
C ARG A 527 16.65 -4.73 6.17
N THR A 528 16.31 -4.83 4.90
CA THR A 528 16.02 -6.11 4.26
C THR A 528 17.05 -6.43 3.21
N PHE A 529 17.30 -7.71 3.00
CA PHE A 529 18.15 -8.22 1.94
C PHE A 529 17.45 -9.41 1.28
N ASN A 530 17.38 -9.40 -0.04
CA ASN A 530 16.85 -10.46 -0.86
C ASN A 530 17.85 -10.86 -1.93
N ALA A 531 18.15 -12.15 -2.04
CA ALA A 531 18.94 -12.70 -3.15
C ALA A 531 18.21 -13.90 -3.74
N GLU A 532 18.09 -13.95 -5.04
CA GLU A 532 17.36 -14.98 -5.77
C GLU A 532 18.13 -15.42 -7.00
N ILE A 533 18.08 -16.72 -7.32
CA ILE A 533 18.58 -17.30 -8.56
C ILE A 533 17.47 -18.14 -9.18
N LEU A 534 17.26 -18.00 -10.49
CA LEU A 534 16.25 -18.71 -11.28
C LEU A 534 16.87 -19.31 -12.53
N ALA A 535 16.58 -20.57 -12.80
CA ALA A 535 16.73 -21.17 -14.11
C ALA A 535 15.35 -21.21 -14.78
N LEU A 536 15.24 -20.62 -15.95
CA LEU A 536 14.00 -20.46 -16.71
C LEU A 536 14.14 -21.20 -18.04
N TYR A 537 13.30 -22.21 -18.23
CA TYR A 537 13.23 -22.96 -19.48
C TYR A 537 11.90 -22.71 -20.18
N ASN A 538 11.94 -22.48 -21.50
CA ASN A 538 10.76 -22.25 -22.32
C ASN A 538 10.97 -22.89 -23.70
N ASN A 539 10.08 -23.75 -24.12
CA ASN A 539 10.12 -24.37 -25.42
C ASN A 539 8.73 -24.74 -25.92
N SER A 540 8.60 -24.82 -27.26
CA SER A 540 7.39 -25.30 -27.94
C SER A 540 7.73 -26.47 -28.83
N TRP A 541 7.00 -27.60 -28.66
CA TRP A 541 7.13 -28.80 -29.46
C TRP A 541 5.79 -29.11 -30.12
N GLY A 542 5.67 -28.81 -31.42
CA GLY A 542 4.40 -28.96 -32.12
C GLY A 542 3.29 -28.14 -31.46
N ASP A 543 2.24 -28.84 -31.00
CA ASP A 543 1.08 -28.19 -30.33
C ASP A 543 1.31 -27.92 -28.82
N PHE A 544 2.47 -28.29 -28.26
CA PHE A 544 2.76 -28.19 -26.85
C PHE A 544 3.68 -27.00 -26.55
N ASP A 545 3.29 -26.16 -25.59
CA ASP A 545 4.11 -25.13 -25.00
C ASP A 545 4.51 -25.55 -23.58
N VAL A 546 5.81 -25.58 -23.28
CA VAL A 546 6.32 -25.99 -21.97
C VAL A 546 7.17 -24.87 -21.38
N ASN A 547 6.83 -24.49 -20.14
CA ASN A 547 7.65 -23.60 -19.35
C ASN A 547 8.00 -24.27 -18.02
N ALA A 548 9.25 -24.20 -17.62
CA ALA A 548 9.71 -24.70 -16.33
C ALA A 548 10.60 -23.64 -15.65
N THR A 549 10.49 -23.58 -14.34
CA THR A 549 11.29 -22.68 -13.51
C THR A 549 11.77 -23.44 -12.29
N VAL A 550 13.07 -23.33 -11.99
CA VAL A 550 13.65 -23.80 -10.73
C VAL A 550 14.40 -22.63 -10.11
N GLY A 551 14.23 -22.44 -8.81
CA GLY A 551 14.87 -21.31 -8.15
C GLY A 551 15.13 -21.51 -6.68
N GLY A 552 16.00 -20.62 -6.16
CA GLY A 552 16.30 -20.51 -4.74
C GLY A 552 16.36 -19.06 -4.33
N ASN A 553 15.94 -18.79 -3.08
CA ASN A 553 15.87 -17.46 -2.52
C ASN A 553 16.36 -17.43 -1.07
N ILE A 554 17.06 -16.37 -0.70
CA ILE A 554 17.38 -16.03 0.68
C ILE A 554 16.85 -14.64 0.96
N PHE A 555 16.00 -14.53 1.97
CA PHE A 555 15.46 -13.27 2.48
C PHE A 555 15.87 -13.05 3.94
N LYS A 556 16.37 -11.86 4.26
CA LYS A 556 16.78 -11.46 5.61
C LYS A 556 16.16 -10.14 6.00
N VAL A 557 15.72 -10.05 7.25
CA VAL A 557 15.29 -8.81 7.91
C VAL A 557 16.19 -8.57 9.11
N ASN A 558 16.61 -7.33 9.30
CA ASN A 558 17.38 -6.88 10.44
C ASN A 558 16.92 -5.47 10.82
N ASN A 559 16.02 -5.39 11.78
CA ASN A 559 15.48 -4.14 12.28
C ASN A 559 16.01 -3.86 13.67
N LYS A 560 16.42 -2.63 13.91
CA LYS A 560 16.90 -2.15 15.21
C LYS A 560 16.20 -0.83 15.53
N THR A 561 15.58 -0.78 16.71
CA THR A 561 14.97 0.44 17.24
C THR A 561 15.66 0.83 18.54
N THR A 562 16.16 2.05 18.62
CA THR A 562 16.69 2.65 19.85
C THR A 562 15.72 3.72 20.32
N THR A 563 15.20 3.61 21.53
CA THR A 563 14.30 4.58 22.15
C THR A 563 14.98 5.25 23.33
N ASN A 564 15.12 6.58 23.27
CA ASN A 564 15.63 7.42 24.33
C ASN A 564 14.47 8.23 24.91
N VAL A 565 14.24 8.12 26.22
CA VAL A 565 13.19 8.87 26.91
C VAL A 565 13.82 9.73 27.98
N GLY A 566 13.66 11.05 27.87
CA GLY A 566 14.03 12.04 28.90
C GLY A 566 12.80 12.49 29.68
N LEU A 567 12.90 12.43 30.98
CA LEU A 567 11.87 12.90 31.92
C LEU A 567 12.41 14.02 32.80
N ASN A 568 11.53 14.90 33.28
CA ASN A 568 11.87 16.02 34.15
C ASN A 568 12.84 17.00 33.46
N GLN A 569 12.32 17.75 32.51
CA GLN A 569 13.06 18.77 31.75
C GLN A 569 13.64 19.85 32.69
N GLN A 570 14.94 20.14 32.60
CA GLN A 570 15.59 21.18 33.43
C GLN A 570 15.29 22.59 32.91
N MET A 571 15.70 22.87 31.66
CA MET A 571 15.48 24.17 31.01
C MET A 571 14.30 24.06 30.01
N ASN A 572 13.35 24.99 30.10
CA ASN A 572 12.16 24.96 29.25
C ASN A 572 12.50 25.09 27.76
N GLY A 573 11.84 24.34 26.90
CA GLY A 573 11.90 24.43 25.44
C GLY A 573 13.17 23.84 24.78
N ILE A 574 14.17 23.36 25.55
CA ILE A 574 15.37 22.73 24.99
C ILE A 574 15.15 21.25 24.72
N LYS A 575 15.13 20.87 23.45
CA LYS A 575 14.90 19.50 22.97
C LYS A 575 16.20 18.72 22.80
N ASN A 576 16.94 18.57 23.90
CA ASN A 576 18.14 17.78 23.95
C ASN A 576 18.01 16.81 25.13
N ILE A 577 18.29 15.51 24.90
CA ILE A 577 18.14 14.47 25.94
C ILE A 577 18.93 14.79 27.21
N MET A 578 20.06 15.47 27.10
CA MET A 578 20.87 15.91 28.24
C MET A 578 20.21 16.97 29.11
N ASN A 579 19.15 17.60 28.62
CA ASN A 579 18.36 18.59 29.36
C ASN A 579 17.31 17.95 30.30
N TYR A 580 17.38 16.63 30.50
CA TYR A 580 16.43 15.88 31.34
C TYR A 580 17.16 15.21 32.49
N GLN A 581 16.55 15.23 33.66
CA GLN A 581 17.14 14.65 34.90
C GLN A 581 17.19 13.13 34.81
N GLU A 582 16.17 12.52 34.26
CA GLU A 582 16.08 11.08 34.03
C GLU A 582 16.18 10.75 32.55
N GLN A 583 17.06 9.81 32.24
CA GLN A 583 17.24 9.34 30.88
C GLN A 583 17.12 7.82 30.86
N ASN A 584 16.19 7.31 30.06
CA ASN A 584 15.94 5.90 29.90
C ASN A 584 16.23 5.50 28.45
N ILE A 585 17.15 4.58 28.25
CA ILE A 585 17.54 4.07 26.93
C ILE A 585 17.06 2.64 26.81
N ARG A 586 16.41 2.32 25.71
CA ARG A 586 15.96 0.97 25.37
C ARG A 586 16.33 0.64 23.93
N GLU A 587 16.77 -0.58 23.71
CA GLU A 587 17.07 -1.11 22.38
C GLU A 587 16.19 -2.34 22.12
N SER A 588 15.62 -2.41 20.89
CA SER A 588 14.87 -3.56 20.41
C SER A 588 15.46 -4.03 19.08
N ILE A 589 15.66 -5.33 18.94
CA ILE A 589 16.24 -5.96 17.75
C ILE A 589 15.25 -7.00 17.24
N TYR A 590 15.00 -6.96 15.92
CA TYR A 590 14.17 -7.93 15.21
C TYR A 590 14.99 -8.50 14.04
N LYS A 591 15.30 -9.80 14.10
CA LYS A 591 16.05 -10.50 13.05
C LYS A 591 15.31 -11.74 12.60
N LYS A 592 15.16 -11.88 11.27
CA LYS A 592 14.49 -13.01 10.65
C LYS A 592 15.20 -13.40 9.35
N GLN A 593 15.27 -14.70 9.08
CA GLN A 593 15.75 -15.23 7.80
C GLN A 593 14.81 -16.34 7.31
N ILE A 594 14.53 -16.30 6.01
CA ILE A 594 13.83 -17.35 5.27
C ILE A 594 14.72 -17.79 4.11
N SER A 595 14.96 -19.10 3.99
CA SER A 595 15.67 -19.71 2.87
C SER A 595 14.70 -20.62 2.15
N SER A 596 14.67 -20.56 0.82
CA SER A 596 13.63 -21.21 0.02
C SER A 596 14.20 -21.90 -1.21
N LEU A 597 13.60 -23.03 -1.56
CA LEU A 597 13.75 -23.70 -2.84
C LEU A 597 12.38 -23.94 -3.46
N TYR A 598 12.26 -23.75 -4.77
CA TYR A 598 10.99 -23.89 -5.46
C TYR A 598 11.16 -24.28 -6.91
N ALA A 599 10.12 -24.94 -7.44
CA ALA A 599 10.01 -25.30 -8.83
C ALA A 599 8.60 -25.07 -9.34
N SER A 600 8.45 -24.70 -10.59
CA SER A 600 7.17 -24.69 -11.30
C SER A 600 7.32 -25.24 -12.69
N ALA A 601 6.26 -25.90 -13.18
CA ALA A 601 6.15 -26.33 -14.56
C ALA A 601 4.75 -26.05 -15.09
N SER A 602 4.65 -25.52 -16.31
CA SER A 602 3.39 -25.34 -17.01
C SER A 602 3.46 -25.93 -18.41
N ILE A 603 2.37 -26.58 -18.80
CA ILE A 603 2.17 -27.21 -20.11
C ILE A 603 0.93 -26.60 -20.74
N GLY A 604 1.07 -26.05 -21.95
CA GLY A 604 -0.03 -25.63 -22.81
C GLY A 604 -0.21 -26.61 -23.96
N TYR A 605 -1.45 -26.89 -24.35
CA TYR A 605 -1.77 -27.71 -25.53
C TYR A 605 -2.72 -26.97 -26.45
N LYS A 606 -2.31 -26.82 -27.70
CA LYS A 606 -3.06 -26.10 -28.77
C LYS A 606 -3.53 -24.71 -28.36
N HIS A 607 -2.81 -24.00 -27.51
CA HIS A 607 -3.19 -22.71 -26.93
C HIS A 607 -4.58 -22.70 -26.29
N THR A 608 -5.15 -23.86 -25.99
CA THR A 608 -6.51 -24.06 -25.48
C THR A 608 -6.52 -24.60 -24.06
N TYR A 609 -5.68 -25.59 -23.78
CA TYR A 609 -5.60 -26.24 -22.47
C TYR A 609 -4.29 -25.86 -21.81
N TYR A 610 -4.34 -25.50 -20.54
CA TYR A 610 -3.14 -25.18 -19.77
C TYR A 610 -3.22 -25.83 -18.39
N LEU A 611 -2.11 -26.38 -17.96
CA LEU A 611 -1.94 -26.94 -16.61
C LEU A 611 -0.61 -26.42 -16.04
N GLU A 612 -0.63 -25.95 -14.81
CA GLU A 612 0.54 -25.50 -14.08
C GLU A 612 0.59 -26.14 -12.70
N GLY A 613 1.77 -26.64 -12.32
CA GLY A 613 2.09 -27.13 -10.99
C GLY A 613 3.24 -26.34 -10.38
N THR A 614 3.17 -26.06 -9.07
CA THR A 614 4.27 -25.47 -8.32
C THR A 614 4.54 -26.24 -7.04
N LEU A 615 5.79 -26.27 -6.62
CA LEU A 615 6.22 -26.84 -5.35
C LEU A 615 7.24 -25.86 -4.72
N ARG A 616 7.03 -25.48 -3.46
CA ARG A 616 7.97 -24.66 -2.73
C ARG A 616 8.20 -25.18 -1.32
N GLY A 617 9.45 -25.12 -0.87
CA GLY A 617 9.86 -25.36 0.50
C GLY A 617 10.51 -24.12 1.07
N ASP A 618 10.04 -23.67 2.24
CA ASP A 618 10.61 -22.57 3.02
C ASP A 618 11.18 -23.11 4.32
N LYS A 619 12.35 -22.58 4.72
CA LYS A 619 12.97 -22.77 6.03
C LYS A 619 13.05 -21.44 6.75
N SER A 620 12.26 -21.28 7.82
CA SER A 620 12.21 -20.05 8.61
C SER A 620 13.00 -20.14 9.91
N SER A 621 13.72 -19.09 10.25
CA SER A 621 14.45 -18.98 11.53
C SER A 621 13.55 -18.72 12.75
N THR A 622 12.25 -18.46 12.54
CA THR A 622 11.30 -18.13 13.62
C THR A 622 10.56 -19.33 14.19
N LEU A 623 10.73 -20.50 13.56
CA LEU A 623 10.11 -21.75 13.96
C LEU A 623 11.15 -22.73 14.55
N PRO A 624 10.71 -23.67 15.42
CA PRO A 624 11.61 -24.64 16.02
C PRO A 624 12.23 -25.58 14.97
N ILE A 625 13.44 -26.06 15.22
CA ILE A 625 14.25 -26.83 14.26
C ILE A 625 13.50 -28.01 13.64
N ASN A 626 12.62 -28.65 14.40
CA ASN A 626 11.81 -29.79 13.94
C ASN A 626 10.61 -29.38 13.06
N ASN A 627 10.20 -28.09 13.06
CA ASN A 627 9.05 -27.55 12.34
C ASN A 627 9.40 -26.32 11.49
N ASN A 628 10.68 -25.99 11.31
CA ASN A 628 11.11 -24.78 10.61
C ASN A 628 11.10 -24.91 9.10
N THR A 629 10.99 -26.13 8.58
CA THR A 629 10.91 -26.41 7.14
C THR A 629 9.52 -26.92 6.82
N TYR A 630 8.85 -26.25 5.90
CA TYR A 630 7.49 -26.59 5.47
C TYR A 630 7.37 -26.47 3.95
N VAL A 631 6.65 -27.41 3.37
CA VAL A 631 6.50 -27.54 1.92
C VAL A 631 5.04 -27.35 1.55
N TYR A 632 4.81 -26.69 0.43
CA TYR A 632 3.46 -26.44 -0.05
C TYR A 632 3.38 -26.49 -1.57
N PRO A 633 2.42 -27.30 -2.09
CA PRO A 633 2.14 -27.40 -3.50
C PRO A 633 1.05 -26.43 -3.95
N SER A 634 1.04 -26.13 -5.25
CA SER A 634 -0.15 -25.60 -5.93
C SER A 634 -0.33 -26.24 -7.29
N VAL A 635 -1.58 -26.33 -7.73
CA VAL A 635 -1.97 -26.79 -9.06
C VAL A 635 -3.03 -25.84 -9.60
N SER A 636 -2.88 -25.42 -10.84
CA SER A 636 -3.87 -24.60 -11.52
C SER A 636 -4.02 -25.02 -12.98
N GLY A 637 -5.25 -24.86 -13.50
CA GLY A 637 -5.53 -25.15 -14.90
C GLY A 637 -6.47 -24.11 -15.51
N SER A 638 -6.36 -23.95 -16.84
CA SER A 638 -7.30 -23.16 -17.60
C SER A 638 -7.69 -23.80 -18.93
N LEU A 639 -8.93 -23.55 -19.33
CA LEU A 639 -9.52 -23.96 -20.59
C LEU A 639 -10.02 -22.72 -21.33
N VAL A 640 -9.43 -22.43 -22.47
CA VAL A 640 -9.86 -21.35 -23.36
C VAL A 640 -10.93 -21.91 -24.31
N PHE A 641 -12.17 -22.01 -23.83
CA PHE A 641 -13.27 -22.63 -24.56
C PHE A 641 -13.71 -21.85 -25.82
N SER A 642 -13.32 -20.56 -25.89
CA SER A 642 -13.57 -19.76 -27.08
C SER A 642 -12.84 -20.27 -28.32
N GLU A 643 -11.81 -21.14 -28.17
CA GLU A 643 -11.14 -21.77 -29.32
C GLU A 643 -12.04 -22.77 -30.03
N PHE A 644 -13.11 -23.28 -29.37
CA PHE A 644 -14.12 -24.15 -29.97
C PHE A 644 -15.23 -23.38 -30.71
N ILE A 645 -15.29 -22.04 -30.52
CA ILE A 645 -16.33 -21.20 -31.12
C ILE A 645 -15.90 -20.76 -32.51
N LYS A 646 -16.57 -21.26 -33.55
CA LYS A 646 -16.26 -20.89 -34.94
C LYS A 646 -16.56 -19.41 -35.27
N ASN A 647 -17.66 -18.88 -34.72
CA ASN A 647 -18.06 -17.49 -34.94
C ASN A 647 -17.79 -16.65 -33.70
N LYS A 648 -16.65 -15.93 -33.68
CA LYS A 648 -16.19 -15.13 -32.54
C LYS A 648 -16.75 -13.68 -32.54
N LYS A 649 -17.82 -13.37 -33.35
CA LYS A 649 -18.37 -12.00 -33.42
C LYS A 649 -18.98 -11.53 -32.11
N PHE A 650 -19.67 -12.41 -31.37
CA PHE A 650 -20.29 -12.04 -30.11
C PHE A 650 -19.41 -12.39 -28.91
N ILE A 651 -18.91 -13.62 -28.83
CA ILE A 651 -17.94 -14.05 -27.81
C ILE A 651 -16.57 -14.11 -28.47
N ASN A 652 -15.72 -13.12 -28.16
CA ASN A 652 -14.38 -13.04 -28.72
C ASN A 652 -13.37 -13.85 -27.91
N TYR A 653 -13.62 -13.97 -26.60
CA TYR A 653 -12.77 -14.69 -25.66
C TYR A 653 -13.60 -15.29 -24.55
N GLY A 654 -13.30 -16.53 -24.18
CA GLY A 654 -13.93 -17.22 -23.07
C GLY A 654 -12.96 -18.25 -22.45
N LYS A 655 -12.75 -18.13 -21.15
CA LYS A 655 -11.83 -18.99 -20.38
C LYS A 655 -12.47 -19.40 -19.06
N ILE A 656 -12.38 -20.69 -18.75
CA ILE A 656 -12.65 -21.23 -17.42
C ILE A 656 -11.30 -21.53 -16.77
N ARG A 657 -11.17 -21.22 -15.49
CA ARG A 657 -9.98 -21.50 -14.69
C ARG A 657 -10.34 -22.17 -13.37
N ALA A 658 -9.44 -23.01 -12.89
CA ALA A 658 -9.54 -23.59 -11.56
C ALA A 658 -8.16 -23.74 -10.95
N SER A 659 -8.06 -23.51 -9.63
CA SER A 659 -6.81 -23.67 -8.90
C SER A 659 -7.03 -24.21 -7.50
N TRP A 660 -6.03 -24.93 -7.01
CA TRP A 660 -5.88 -25.34 -5.63
C TRP A 660 -4.46 -25.06 -5.17
N ALA A 661 -4.32 -24.55 -3.95
CA ALA A 661 -3.02 -24.30 -3.36
C ALA A 661 -3.05 -24.44 -1.85
N LYS A 662 -1.88 -24.76 -1.30
CA LYS A 662 -1.61 -24.71 0.12
C LYS A 662 -0.40 -23.81 0.34
N VAL A 663 -0.45 -22.88 1.32
CA VAL A 663 0.64 -21.97 1.66
C VAL A 663 0.80 -21.94 3.17
N GLY A 664 2.04 -21.96 3.65
CA GLY A 664 2.37 -21.80 5.06
C GLY A 664 2.65 -20.34 5.41
N SER A 665 2.44 -19.98 6.67
CA SER A 665 2.87 -18.71 7.26
C SER A 665 3.66 -18.98 8.53
N ASP A 666 4.79 -18.30 8.70
CA ASP A 666 5.58 -18.37 9.92
C ASP A 666 5.15 -17.28 10.93
N THR A 667 5.94 -17.01 11.94
CA THR A 667 5.63 -16.07 13.02
C THR A 667 6.76 -15.07 13.23
N ASP A 668 6.59 -14.19 14.22
CA ASP A 668 7.65 -13.30 14.69
C ASP A 668 8.80 -14.07 15.38
N PRO A 669 10.03 -13.55 15.36
CA PRO A 669 11.17 -14.16 16.03
C PRO A 669 11.05 -14.08 17.56
N TYR A 670 11.87 -14.90 18.24
CA TYR A 670 12.06 -14.91 19.69
C TYR A 670 10.88 -15.42 20.53
N LEU A 671 9.97 -16.20 19.91
CA LEU A 671 8.81 -16.80 20.59
C LEU A 671 9.08 -18.23 21.12
N LEU A 672 10.27 -18.79 20.88
CA LEU A 672 10.59 -20.19 21.13
C LEU A 672 11.32 -20.42 22.46
N ALA A 673 11.89 -19.37 23.06
CA ALA A 673 12.72 -19.46 24.24
C ALA A 673 12.38 -18.37 25.25
N LEU A 674 12.69 -18.66 26.51
CA LEU A 674 12.63 -17.67 27.56
C LEU A 674 13.77 -16.67 27.41
N ASN A 675 13.44 -15.40 27.58
CA ASN A 675 14.40 -14.30 27.63
C ASN A 675 14.37 -13.65 29.01
N TYR A 676 15.53 -13.15 29.43
CA TYR A 676 15.66 -12.37 30.66
C TYR A 676 15.90 -10.90 30.32
N THR A 677 15.24 -10.00 31.03
CA THR A 677 15.61 -8.58 31.04
C THR A 677 16.48 -8.30 32.23
N THR A 678 17.50 -7.48 32.04
CA THR A 678 18.30 -6.94 33.18
C THR A 678 17.55 -5.75 33.77
N GLY A 679 17.41 -5.76 35.09
CA GLY A 679 16.84 -4.65 35.85
C GLY A 679 17.71 -3.39 35.77
N LYS A 680 17.08 -2.22 35.94
CA LYS A 680 17.77 -0.92 36.03
C LYS A 680 18.66 -0.84 37.31
N TYR A 681 18.33 -1.63 38.35
CA TYR A 681 19.00 -1.62 39.64
C TYR A 681 19.84 -2.88 39.81
N SER A 682 20.96 -2.74 40.51
CA SER A 682 21.77 -3.84 40.94
C SER A 682 21.56 -4.08 42.46
N TYR A 683 21.67 -5.33 42.89
CA TYR A 683 21.71 -5.69 44.32
C TYR A 683 23.10 -6.18 44.65
N SER A 684 23.73 -5.53 45.63
CA SER A 684 25.14 -5.89 46.07
C SER A 684 26.12 -5.98 44.87
N GLY A 685 26.01 -5.08 43.88
CA GLY A 685 26.87 -5.07 42.69
C GLY A 685 26.50 -6.11 41.63
N HIS A 686 25.48 -6.94 41.86
CA HIS A 686 24.97 -7.91 40.87
C HIS A 686 23.77 -7.36 40.11
N THR A 687 23.77 -7.51 38.79
CA THR A 687 22.62 -7.17 37.94
C THR A 687 21.45 -8.11 38.23
N ILE A 688 20.30 -7.57 38.56
CA ILE A 688 19.08 -8.35 38.77
C ILE A 688 18.47 -8.66 37.40
N GLY A 689 18.32 -9.95 37.08
CA GLY A 689 17.56 -10.43 35.92
C GLY A 689 16.17 -10.85 36.31
N MET A 690 15.20 -10.57 35.45
CA MET A 690 13.84 -11.09 35.55
C MET A 690 13.38 -11.70 34.25
N ILE A 691 12.44 -12.65 34.31
CA ILE A 691 11.82 -13.21 33.10
C ILE A 691 11.14 -12.08 32.35
N ALA A 692 11.57 -11.84 31.10
CA ALA A 692 11.08 -10.76 30.27
C ALA A 692 9.68 -11.02 29.71
N ASN A 693 9.32 -12.30 29.57
CA ASN A 693 8.15 -12.68 28.78
C ASN A 693 6.94 -12.87 29.69
N SER A 694 5.88 -12.10 29.44
CA SER A 694 4.56 -12.38 29.99
C SER A 694 3.89 -13.60 29.32
N THR A 695 4.38 -14.02 28.16
CA THR A 695 3.87 -15.15 27.37
C THR A 695 4.82 -16.33 27.44
N GLN A 696 4.31 -17.49 27.89
CA GLN A 696 5.06 -18.74 27.89
C GLN A 696 5.39 -19.16 26.44
N PRO A 697 6.68 -19.35 26.09
CA PRO A 697 7.08 -19.78 24.76
C PRO A 697 6.63 -21.22 24.47
N ASN A 698 6.53 -21.53 23.16
CA ASN A 698 6.20 -22.87 22.71
C ASN A 698 7.33 -23.44 21.83
N LYS A 699 8.04 -24.43 22.34
CA LYS A 699 9.15 -25.10 21.65
C LYS A 699 8.69 -26.00 20.47
N ASP A 700 7.40 -26.35 20.39
CA ASP A 700 6.82 -27.24 19.40
C ASP A 700 5.92 -26.49 18.40
N LEU A 701 6.09 -25.19 18.30
CA LEU A 701 5.29 -24.31 17.44
C LEU A 701 5.33 -24.77 15.97
N LYS A 702 4.18 -24.78 15.32
CA LYS A 702 4.00 -25.15 13.91
C LYS A 702 3.62 -23.92 13.08
N PRO A 703 3.93 -23.91 11.78
CA PRO A 703 3.44 -22.83 10.88
C PRO A 703 1.92 -22.88 10.78
N THR A 704 1.30 -21.70 10.60
CA THR A 704 -0.08 -21.58 10.15
C THR A 704 -0.16 -22.07 8.69
N MET A 705 -1.18 -22.84 8.34
CA MET A 705 -1.35 -23.40 7.00
C MET A 705 -2.68 -22.96 6.40
N THR A 706 -2.61 -22.30 5.24
CA THR A 706 -3.77 -21.84 4.48
C THR A 706 -3.96 -22.69 3.23
N GLY A 707 -5.08 -23.41 3.14
CA GLY A 707 -5.52 -24.13 1.95
C GLY A 707 -6.61 -23.35 1.21
N SER A 708 -6.55 -23.28 -0.11
CA SER A 708 -7.51 -22.54 -0.93
C SER A 708 -7.86 -23.29 -2.20
N TYR A 709 -9.11 -23.16 -2.64
CA TYR A 709 -9.52 -23.47 -4.01
C TYR A 709 -10.28 -22.29 -4.61
N GLU A 710 -10.13 -22.15 -5.92
CA GLU A 710 -10.69 -21.05 -6.71
C GLU A 710 -11.21 -21.58 -8.03
N VAL A 711 -12.38 -21.09 -8.48
CA VAL A 711 -12.94 -21.33 -9.81
C VAL A 711 -13.32 -19.98 -10.41
N GLY A 712 -12.97 -19.74 -11.67
CA GLY A 712 -13.28 -18.46 -12.32
C GLY A 712 -13.67 -18.63 -13.79
N LEU A 713 -14.45 -17.67 -14.26
CA LEU A 713 -14.90 -17.50 -15.64
C LEU A 713 -14.49 -16.11 -16.12
N GLU A 714 -13.74 -16.05 -17.22
CA GLU A 714 -13.37 -14.81 -17.88
C GLU A 714 -13.95 -14.79 -19.29
N MET A 715 -14.66 -13.72 -19.66
CA MET A 715 -15.27 -13.56 -20.97
C MET A 715 -15.06 -12.17 -21.53
N LYS A 716 -14.87 -12.07 -22.85
CA LYS A 716 -14.89 -10.80 -23.61
C LYS A 716 -15.88 -10.90 -24.76
N PHE A 717 -16.73 -9.89 -24.88
CA PHE A 717 -17.80 -9.82 -25.88
C PHE A 717 -17.61 -8.59 -26.76
N LEU A 718 -18.25 -8.60 -27.97
CA LEU A 718 -18.36 -7.45 -28.83
C LEU A 718 -17.01 -6.80 -29.16
N ASN A 719 -16.03 -7.60 -29.63
CA ASN A 719 -14.65 -7.20 -29.89
C ASN A 719 -13.96 -6.57 -28.67
N GLY A 720 -14.23 -7.12 -27.47
CA GLY A 720 -13.62 -6.65 -26.23
C GLY A 720 -14.27 -5.40 -25.62
N ARG A 721 -15.37 -4.89 -26.21
CA ARG A 721 -16.13 -3.76 -25.63
C ARG A 721 -16.79 -4.08 -24.30
N LEU A 722 -17.05 -5.36 -24.01
CA LEU A 722 -17.58 -5.83 -22.76
C LEU A 722 -16.70 -6.98 -22.24
N GLY A 723 -16.14 -6.84 -21.07
CA GLY A 723 -15.35 -7.84 -20.37
C GLY A 723 -15.99 -8.19 -19.04
N LEU A 724 -16.05 -9.48 -18.72
CA LEU A 724 -16.58 -10.01 -17.47
C LEU A 724 -15.57 -11.00 -16.89
N ASP A 725 -15.24 -10.84 -15.62
CA ASP A 725 -14.47 -11.79 -14.81
C ASP A 725 -15.24 -12.09 -13.55
N VAL A 726 -15.57 -13.38 -13.33
CA VAL A 726 -16.25 -13.87 -12.14
C VAL A 726 -15.38 -14.92 -11.47
N THR A 727 -15.17 -14.78 -10.19
CA THR A 727 -14.36 -15.72 -9.39
C THR A 727 -15.10 -16.10 -8.13
N TYR A 728 -15.21 -17.40 -7.87
CA TYR A 728 -15.58 -17.96 -6.56
C TYR A 728 -14.32 -18.51 -5.89
N TYR A 729 -14.16 -18.28 -4.59
CA TYR A 729 -13.05 -18.80 -3.80
C TYR A 729 -13.51 -19.30 -2.44
N ASN A 730 -12.75 -20.26 -1.90
CA ASN A 730 -12.86 -20.71 -0.52
C ASN A 730 -11.44 -20.96 0.02
N GLN A 731 -11.14 -20.40 1.18
CA GLN A 731 -9.85 -20.38 1.81
C GLN A 731 -9.98 -20.69 3.29
N ASN A 732 -9.25 -21.73 3.77
CA ASN A 732 -9.24 -22.13 5.17
C ASN A 732 -7.83 -22.03 5.73
N SER A 733 -7.67 -21.31 6.84
CA SER A 733 -6.41 -21.13 7.56
C SER A 733 -6.48 -21.85 8.89
N LYS A 734 -5.61 -22.85 9.07
CA LYS A 734 -5.53 -23.74 10.24
C LYS A 734 -4.25 -23.55 11.02
N ASN A 735 -4.20 -24.08 12.24
CA ASN A 735 -3.05 -23.98 13.16
C ASN A 735 -2.68 -22.52 13.43
N GLN A 736 -3.67 -21.67 13.68
CA GLN A 736 -3.46 -20.28 14.04
C GLN A 736 -2.53 -20.18 15.25
N ILE A 737 -1.59 -19.24 15.25
CA ILE A 737 -0.67 -19.01 16.35
C ILE A 737 -1.31 -17.98 17.28
N LEU A 738 -1.78 -18.43 18.44
CA LEU A 738 -2.55 -17.62 19.39
C LEU A 738 -1.84 -17.54 20.74
N SER A 739 -1.90 -16.38 21.35
CA SER A 739 -1.48 -16.12 22.73
C SER A 739 -2.71 -16.16 23.63
N LEU A 740 -2.90 -17.26 24.35
CA LEU A 740 -4.06 -17.46 25.22
C LEU A 740 -3.75 -17.06 26.65
N ALA A 741 -4.72 -16.45 27.34
CA ALA A 741 -4.61 -16.14 28.75
C ALA A 741 -4.32 -17.42 29.56
N SER A 742 -3.41 -17.32 30.51
CA SER A 742 -2.99 -18.39 31.41
C SER A 742 -3.21 -17.97 32.86
N THR A 743 -3.32 -18.94 33.77
CA THR A 743 -3.36 -18.61 35.20
C THR A 743 -2.03 -17.99 35.62
N THR A 744 -2.07 -16.87 36.33
CA THR A 744 -0.88 -16.16 36.83
C THR A 744 -0.04 -16.99 37.80
N THR A 745 -0.61 -18.03 38.39
CA THR A 745 0.13 -19.01 39.21
C THR A 745 1.18 -19.80 38.43
N SER A 746 1.06 -19.84 37.08
CA SER A 746 2.07 -20.41 36.19
C SER A 746 3.33 -19.54 36.03
N GLY A 747 3.32 -18.30 36.53
CA GLY A 747 4.35 -17.31 36.28
C GLY A 747 4.21 -16.58 34.93
N TYR A 748 3.19 -16.89 34.15
CA TYR A 748 2.91 -16.28 32.86
C TYR A 748 1.47 -15.78 32.79
N ALA A 749 1.26 -14.62 32.15
CA ALA A 749 -0.08 -14.12 31.85
C ALA A 749 -0.70 -14.84 30.67
N TYR A 750 0.12 -15.31 29.72
CA TYR A 750 -0.30 -15.93 28.48
C TYR A 750 0.53 -17.18 28.16
N ARG A 751 0.00 -18.05 27.29
CA ARG A 751 0.71 -19.18 26.68
C ARG A 751 0.51 -19.17 25.16
N LEU A 752 1.57 -19.47 24.40
CA LEU A 752 1.55 -19.53 22.96
C LEU A 752 1.16 -20.93 22.48
N ILE A 753 0.17 -21.05 21.63
CA ILE A 753 -0.30 -22.34 21.08
C ILE A 753 -0.63 -22.24 19.60
N ASN A 754 -0.65 -23.40 18.93
CA ASN A 754 -1.29 -23.53 17.64
C ASN A 754 -2.74 -23.98 17.82
N ALA A 755 -3.70 -23.11 17.50
CA ALA A 755 -5.13 -23.40 17.63
C ALA A 755 -5.95 -22.57 16.65
N GLY A 756 -7.17 -23.06 16.37
CA GLY A 756 -8.15 -22.32 15.60
C GLY A 756 -8.07 -22.50 14.08
N GLU A 757 -9.22 -22.29 13.48
CA GLU A 757 -9.45 -22.29 12.03
C GLU A 757 -10.34 -21.13 11.64
N ILE A 758 -9.92 -20.35 10.63
CA ILE A 758 -10.70 -19.31 9.97
C ILE A 758 -10.97 -19.72 8.52
N GLN A 759 -12.21 -19.51 8.08
CA GLN A 759 -12.63 -19.68 6.70
C GLN A 759 -13.00 -18.35 6.08
N ASN A 760 -12.47 -18.08 4.88
CA ASN A 760 -12.90 -17.01 3.98
C ASN A 760 -13.49 -17.63 2.72
N GLN A 761 -14.72 -17.26 2.37
CA GLN A 761 -15.32 -17.66 1.11
C GLN A 761 -16.08 -16.49 0.49
N GLY A 762 -16.08 -16.43 -0.85
CA GLY A 762 -16.71 -15.30 -1.49
C GLY A 762 -16.74 -15.36 -3.00
N VAL A 763 -17.41 -14.33 -3.54
CA VAL A 763 -17.54 -14.10 -4.98
C VAL A 763 -16.97 -12.74 -5.32
N GLU A 764 -16.21 -12.67 -6.39
CA GLU A 764 -15.67 -11.45 -6.98
C GLU A 764 -16.17 -11.32 -8.41
N ILE A 765 -16.62 -10.14 -8.80
CA ILE A 765 -17.07 -9.81 -10.15
C ILE A 765 -16.39 -8.52 -10.59
N ALA A 766 -15.71 -8.56 -11.74
CA ALA A 766 -15.19 -7.38 -12.41
C ALA A 766 -15.84 -7.27 -13.79
N LEU A 767 -16.50 -6.15 -14.04
CA LEU A 767 -17.14 -5.82 -15.31
C LEU A 767 -16.44 -4.59 -15.88
N ASN A 768 -15.95 -4.71 -17.12
CA ASN A 768 -15.38 -3.59 -17.89
C ASN A 768 -16.18 -3.43 -19.16
N ALA A 769 -16.67 -2.24 -19.42
CA ALA A 769 -17.46 -1.95 -20.61
C ALA A 769 -17.00 -0.67 -21.29
N ARG A 770 -17.02 -0.65 -22.62
CA ARG A 770 -16.90 0.56 -23.43
C ARG A 770 -18.20 0.74 -24.23
N PRO A 771 -19.25 1.29 -23.58
CA PRO A 771 -20.57 1.42 -24.21
C PRO A 771 -20.55 2.32 -25.43
N LEU A 772 -19.75 3.38 -25.39
CA LEU A 772 -19.68 4.37 -26.45
C LEU A 772 -18.23 4.64 -26.86
N GLN A 773 -17.97 4.56 -28.14
CA GLN A 773 -16.72 4.97 -28.77
C GLN A 773 -17.06 5.63 -30.10
N ILE A 774 -16.81 6.93 -30.20
CA ILE A 774 -16.90 7.72 -31.40
C ILE A 774 -15.56 8.41 -31.65
N LYS A 775 -15.36 9.09 -32.75
CA LYS A 775 -14.07 9.65 -33.19
C LYS A 775 -13.29 10.38 -32.09
N ASP A 776 -13.94 11.24 -31.32
CA ASP A 776 -13.30 12.12 -30.34
C ASP A 776 -13.76 11.87 -28.91
N PHE A 777 -14.57 10.81 -28.68
CA PHE A 777 -15.10 10.49 -27.37
C PHE A 777 -15.15 8.98 -27.15
N ALA A 778 -14.61 8.54 -26.01
CA ALA A 778 -14.73 7.16 -25.53
C ALA A 778 -15.19 7.17 -24.08
N TRP A 779 -16.15 6.32 -23.75
CA TRP A 779 -16.65 6.11 -22.41
C TRP A 779 -16.30 4.71 -21.93
N ASP A 780 -15.41 4.62 -20.94
CA ASP A 780 -15.02 3.39 -20.27
C ASP A 780 -15.71 3.30 -18.90
N LEU A 781 -16.41 2.20 -18.64
CA LEU A 781 -17.09 1.89 -17.39
C LEU A 781 -16.48 0.66 -16.77
N GLY A 782 -16.02 0.76 -15.51
CA GLY A 782 -15.54 -0.35 -14.71
C GLY A 782 -16.40 -0.52 -13.46
N VAL A 783 -16.88 -1.74 -13.20
CA VAL A 783 -17.61 -2.10 -11.99
C VAL A 783 -16.93 -3.28 -11.30
N ASN A 784 -16.57 -3.11 -10.05
CA ASN A 784 -16.03 -4.16 -9.21
C ASN A 784 -16.99 -4.45 -8.06
N PHE A 785 -17.40 -5.70 -7.94
CA PHE A 785 -18.23 -6.19 -6.83
C PHE A 785 -17.51 -7.34 -6.14
N SER A 786 -17.56 -7.39 -4.82
CA SER A 786 -17.08 -8.50 -4.05
C SER A 786 -17.91 -8.70 -2.78
N LYS A 787 -18.14 -9.96 -2.43
CA LYS A 787 -18.72 -10.36 -1.16
C LYS A 787 -17.84 -11.43 -0.54
N ASN A 788 -17.26 -11.13 0.63
CA ASN A 788 -16.50 -12.08 1.44
C ASN A 788 -17.28 -12.41 2.72
N THR A 789 -17.32 -13.68 3.08
CA THR A 789 -17.78 -14.14 4.39
C THR A 789 -16.58 -14.72 5.13
N ASN A 790 -16.25 -14.14 6.27
CA ASN A 790 -15.19 -14.61 7.14
C ASN A 790 -15.80 -15.28 8.36
N LYS A 791 -15.52 -16.56 8.57
CA LYS A 791 -16.13 -17.35 9.64
C LYS A 791 -15.08 -18.04 10.52
N VAL A 792 -15.21 -17.90 11.82
CA VAL A 792 -14.42 -18.67 12.80
C VAL A 792 -15.00 -20.09 12.86
N LYS A 793 -14.23 -21.09 12.42
CA LYS A 793 -14.68 -22.49 12.37
C LYS A 793 -14.42 -23.23 13.68
N SER A 794 -13.27 -22.98 14.29
CA SER A 794 -12.88 -23.57 15.57
C SER A 794 -11.88 -22.69 16.30
N LEU A 795 -11.80 -22.86 17.59
CA LEU A 795 -10.73 -22.40 18.47
C LEU A 795 -10.07 -23.61 19.14
N THR A 796 -9.48 -23.47 20.32
CA THR A 796 -8.99 -24.61 21.11
C THR A 796 -10.10 -25.24 21.93
N ASP A 797 -9.89 -26.49 22.36
CA ASP A 797 -10.87 -27.21 23.18
C ASP A 797 -11.26 -26.39 24.44
N GLY A 798 -12.58 -26.35 24.71
CA GLY A 798 -13.17 -25.59 25.80
C GLY A 798 -13.22 -24.07 25.62
N MET A 799 -12.87 -23.56 24.43
CA MET A 799 -12.94 -22.13 24.10
C MET A 799 -13.86 -21.90 22.92
N ASP A 800 -14.90 -21.13 23.11
CA ASP A 800 -15.86 -20.70 22.08
C ASP A 800 -15.68 -19.26 21.64
N TYR A 801 -14.93 -18.45 22.40
CA TYR A 801 -14.66 -17.04 22.17
C TYR A 801 -13.19 -16.68 22.47
N PHE A 802 -12.58 -15.94 21.57
CA PHE A 802 -11.23 -15.34 21.72
C PHE A 802 -11.30 -13.82 21.58
N GLU A 803 -10.96 -13.08 22.65
CA GLU A 803 -10.93 -11.62 22.64
C GLU A 803 -9.74 -11.10 21.84
N LEU A 804 -10.01 -10.31 20.82
CA LEU A 804 -8.98 -9.71 19.95
C LEU A 804 -8.55 -8.33 20.44
N ALA A 805 -9.52 -7.54 20.90
CA ALA A 805 -9.33 -6.21 21.46
C ALA A 805 -10.46 -5.89 22.45
N LYS A 806 -10.18 -5.04 23.43
CA LYS A 806 -11.13 -4.64 24.43
C LYS A 806 -10.99 -3.16 24.76
N ALA A 807 -12.11 -2.45 24.76
CA ALA A 807 -12.18 -1.10 25.29
C ALA A 807 -12.48 -1.16 26.81
N TYR A 808 -11.48 -0.98 27.62
CA TYR A 808 -11.56 -1.20 29.09
C TYR A 808 -12.61 -0.34 29.80
N TRP A 809 -12.89 0.85 29.28
CA TRP A 809 -13.74 1.84 29.93
C TRP A 809 -15.23 1.67 29.68
N CYS A 810 -15.64 1.03 28.59
CA CYS A 810 -17.03 0.92 28.19
C CYS A 810 -17.54 -0.52 28.09
N GLY A 811 -16.74 -1.52 28.46
CA GLY A 811 -17.14 -2.93 28.42
C GLY A 811 -17.37 -3.50 27.01
N VAL A 812 -16.87 -2.80 25.96
CA VAL A 812 -16.95 -3.26 24.58
C VAL A 812 -15.71 -4.06 24.23
N SER A 813 -15.88 -5.18 23.55
CA SER A 813 -14.77 -5.99 23.02
C SER A 813 -15.04 -6.39 21.56
N VAL A 814 -13.96 -6.68 20.85
CA VAL A 814 -13.97 -7.29 19.52
C VAL A 814 -13.37 -8.67 19.64
N GLY A 815 -14.01 -9.67 19.07
CA GLY A 815 -13.55 -11.03 19.24
C GLY A 815 -13.86 -11.97 18.08
N ALA A 816 -13.31 -13.17 18.22
CA ALA A 816 -13.54 -14.31 17.34
C ALA A 816 -14.38 -15.34 18.10
N LYS A 817 -15.63 -15.55 17.69
CA LYS A 817 -16.52 -16.55 18.28
C LYS A 817 -16.76 -17.68 17.29
N VAL A 818 -16.70 -18.92 17.78
CA VAL A 818 -16.90 -20.10 16.95
C VAL A 818 -18.30 -20.06 16.32
N GLY A 819 -18.35 -20.26 15.00
CA GLY A 819 -19.58 -20.23 14.21
C GLY A 819 -20.01 -18.85 13.72
N GLU A 820 -19.39 -17.76 14.20
CA GLU A 820 -19.70 -16.38 13.82
C GLU A 820 -18.63 -15.76 12.93
N ASN A 821 -18.89 -14.53 12.46
CA ASN A 821 -17.92 -13.76 11.71
C ASN A 821 -16.76 -13.33 12.61
N TYR A 822 -15.55 -13.33 12.07
CA TYR A 822 -14.39 -12.78 12.76
C TYR A 822 -14.54 -11.26 12.95
N GLY A 823 -14.20 -10.79 14.15
CA GLY A 823 -14.30 -9.37 14.49
C GLY A 823 -15.70 -8.96 14.99
N ALA A 824 -16.47 -9.90 15.50
CA ALA A 824 -17.76 -9.60 16.13
C ALA A 824 -17.58 -8.63 17.31
N ILE A 825 -18.37 -7.56 17.33
CA ILE A 825 -18.39 -6.58 18.43
C ILE A 825 -19.32 -7.12 19.52
N ARG A 826 -18.83 -7.08 20.75
CA ARG A 826 -19.55 -7.50 21.95
C ARG A 826 -19.58 -6.36 22.95
N GLY A 827 -20.75 -6.10 23.52
CA GLY A 827 -20.94 -5.02 24.47
C GLY A 827 -22.09 -5.29 25.42
N HIS A 828 -22.44 -4.31 26.24
CA HIS A 828 -23.63 -4.31 27.10
C HIS A 828 -24.75 -3.58 26.37
N ASP A 829 -25.97 -4.12 26.52
CA ASP A 829 -27.20 -3.48 26.07
C ASP A 829 -28.20 -3.41 27.19
N PHE A 830 -29.25 -2.62 27.03
CA PHE A 830 -30.37 -2.57 27.96
C PHE A 830 -31.19 -3.85 27.90
N LEU A 831 -31.70 -4.27 29.04
CA LEU A 831 -32.75 -5.31 29.05
C LEU A 831 -34.09 -4.68 28.67
N TYR A 832 -34.78 -5.31 27.74
CA TYR A 832 -36.10 -4.88 27.30
C TYR A 832 -37.15 -5.90 27.73
N ASN A 833 -38.34 -5.41 28.15
CA ASN A 833 -39.51 -6.26 28.36
C ASN A 833 -40.15 -6.64 27.01
N ASP A 834 -41.17 -7.51 27.06
CA ASP A 834 -41.90 -7.98 25.87
C ASP A 834 -42.57 -6.86 25.05
N LYS A 835 -42.67 -5.65 25.61
CA LYS A 835 -43.20 -4.47 24.93
C LYS A 835 -42.11 -3.54 24.36
N GLY A 836 -40.85 -3.96 24.38
CA GLY A 836 -39.70 -3.16 23.91
C GLY A 836 -39.34 -1.99 24.83
N GLN A 837 -39.80 -1.97 26.08
CA GLN A 837 -39.43 -0.93 27.05
C GLN A 837 -38.23 -1.36 27.87
N VAL A 838 -37.32 -0.43 28.14
CA VAL A 838 -36.14 -0.67 28.98
C VAL A 838 -36.58 -1.07 30.39
N VAL A 839 -36.11 -2.20 30.89
CA VAL A 839 -36.32 -2.65 32.25
C VAL A 839 -35.39 -1.89 33.18
N SER A 840 -35.95 -0.98 33.97
CA SER A 840 -35.23 -0.27 35.03
C SER A 840 -35.27 -1.12 36.30
N THR A 841 -34.09 -1.60 36.78
CA THR A 841 -33.99 -2.20 38.12
C THR A 841 -33.68 -1.11 39.13
N GLN A 842 -34.38 -1.11 40.26
CA GLN A 842 -34.04 -0.21 41.37
C GLN A 842 -32.60 -0.45 41.86
N PRO A 843 -31.88 0.54 42.42
CA PRO A 843 -30.47 0.51 42.72
C PRO A 843 -29.97 -0.50 43.74
N SER A 844 -30.78 -1.38 44.27
CA SER A 844 -30.44 -2.35 45.31
C SER A 844 -30.25 -3.80 44.86
N ALA A 845 -30.32 -4.11 43.54
CA ALA A 845 -30.14 -5.47 43.06
C ALA A 845 -28.90 -5.55 42.14
N THR A 846 -28.10 -6.56 42.38
CA THR A 846 -26.92 -6.93 41.58
C THR A 846 -27.16 -6.88 40.08
N ARG A 847 -26.43 -6.09 39.33
CA ARG A 847 -26.55 -5.97 37.88
C ARG A 847 -26.28 -7.32 37.22
N THR A 848 -27.28 -7.93 36.69
CA THR A 848 -27.14 -9.06 35.77
C THR A 848 -26.95 -8.49 34.36
N SER A 849 -25.70 -8.52 33.88
CA SER A 849 -25.38 -8.11 32.52
C SER A 849 -25.80 -9.20 31.55
N ALA A 850 -26.75 -8.95 30.68
CA ALA A 850 -27.02 -9.77 29.53
C ALA A 850 -26.11 -9.32 28.40
N SER A 851 -25.28 -10.22 27.86
CA SER A 851 -24.52 -9.97 26.67
C SER A 851 -25.35 -10.30 25.44
N LEU A 852 -25.80 -9.30 24.71
CA LEU A 852 -26.37 -9.47 23.36
C LEU A 852 -25.27 -9.30 22.29
N LEU A 853 -25.14 -10.28 21.44
CA LEU A 853 -24.28 -10.30 20.29
C LEU A 853 -25.03 -9.65 19.12
N HIS A 854 -24.61 -8.45 18.72
CA HIS A 854 -24.97 -7.91 17.41
C HIS A 854 -23.76 -8.04 16.49
N SER A 855 -23.88 -8.83 15.43
CA SER A 855 -22.95 -8.86 14.32
C SER A 855 -23.33 -7.73 13.36
N MET A 856 -22.54 -6.68 13.29
CA MET A 856 -22.54 -5.74 12.17
C MET A 856 -21.68 -6.23 11.01
#